data_1e9273e07e47e94f283c67ac1d78e27b
#
_entry.id   1e9273e07e47e94f283c67ac1d78e27b
#
_cell.length_a   1.000
_cell.length_b   1.000
_cell.length_c   1.000
_cell.angle_alpha   90.00
_cell.angle_beta   90.00
_cell.angle_gamma   90.00
#
_symmetry.space_group_name_H-M   'P 1'
#
loop_
_entity.id
_entity.type
_entity.pdbx_description
1 polymer ?
#
loop_
_entity_poly.entity_id
_entity_poly.type
_entity_poly.pdbx_seq_one_letter_code
_entity_poly.pdbx_strand_id
1 'polypeptide(L)'
;MDEYISIPEDVQEAVDGVVPDADIRLLAFSDLNPDGSFGEQFLALAGERLLIFGHNGEAPEVRTDLALSRVSKVEIETLVGGAALRAVVDGHRVDLLSFSHAMSDAFGRVRIKLDALIDGKPLPEVKERAKRCATCGLFLGEYTRVCPRCLRKGATLRRLLGYTKPYTGRMVLIGCLMMGGIVAGLVPPGLTAVLVDRVLSPRANYNLVIWLVLGLALAGIAHTGLEIWRNRLTAWLGARISFDIRAQLYERLQWLSMRYYDHHPTGTIISRLTQDANGIQELLAFALPFVLVSVVTIVTVSVVLLAMNWQLALIAMLPLPFLFFIVRKLWRLLRRAFHNWWYRWGRFHTLVSDALGRVKVTKAFSQQQSEIVRYDVRNDDLRAAGAYADATAGTFFPLMWLIIGSGSLLVWYFGSILHMHLSITIGTIIAFLAYLAMVQHPLEFLGQSTQWITRALTAAERVFEVLDAESDSERGRGDIELAEIRGEVEYRNIGFGYEKHQQVLKEVSFKVKPGQMLGLVGKSGAGKSTIINLLCRFYDADEGEIFIDGIPLRDVSLWSYRGKLGVVLQEPFLFSGTIAENIAYAKPDAAPEEIMAAAKIANAHDFIISKPDGYDEQVGERGNRLSGGEKQRVCIARAILHDPAILILDEATASVDLETEQQIQEAVARLIKGRTTFAIAHRLSTLRNAHQLLVLDEGRVVESGTHDDLEAKKGVYAKLLDIHRQTSMIGAING
;
A
#
# COMPACT_ATOMS: atom_id res chain seq x y z
N MET A 1 -9.94 17.63 -22.45
CA MET A 1 -10.48 18.54 -21.41
C MET A 1 -10.66 17.82 -20.05
N ASP A 2 -9.91 16.78 -19.74
CA ASP A 2 -10.25 15.86 -18.62
C ASP A 2 -9.15 15.64 -17.58
N GLU A 3 -8.18 16.55 -17.45
CA GLU A 3 -7.03 16.39 -16.53
C GLU A 3 -7.02 17.38 -15.36
N TYR A 4 -8.06 18.21 -15.18
CA TYR A 4 -7.87 19.43 -14.41
C TYR A 4 -8.70 19.49 -13.13
N ILE A 5 -7.99 19.84 -12.07
CA ILE A 5 -8.42 20.80 -11.07
C ILE A 5 -9.34 21.79 -11.80
N SER A 6 -10.54 21.99 -11.31
CA SER A 6 -11.29 23.18 -11.76
C SER A 6 -10.29 24.33 -11.79
N ILE A 7 -10.08 24.90 -12.99
CA ILE A 7 -9.17 26.03 -13.16
C ILE A 7 -9.54 27.02 -12.05
N PRO A 8 -8.62 27.45 -11.20
CA PRO A 8 -8.92 28.50 -10.24
C PRO A 8 -9.50 29.70 -11.01
N GLU A 9 -10.58 30.30 -10.55
CA GLU A 9 -11.25 31.39 -11.26
C GLU A 9 -10.28 32.52 -11.59
N ASP A 10 -9.35 32.81 -10.70
CA ASP A 10 -8.28 33.78 -10.85
C ASP A 10 -7.26 33.44 -11.96
N VAL A 11 -6.95 32.16 -12.17
CA VAL A 11 -6.08 31.71 -13.28
C VAL A 11 -6.84 31.80 -14.61
N GLN A 12 -8.13 31.47 -14.62
CA GLN A 12 -8.98 31.60 -15.80
C GLN A 12 -9.07 33.08 -16.22
N GLU A 13 -9.35 33.99 -15.30
CA GLU A 13 -9.37 35.44 -15.55
C GLU A 13 -8.02 35.96 -16.07
N ALA A 14 -6.90 35.46 -15.54
CA ALA A 14 -5.56 35.82 -15.99
C ALA A 14 -5.27 35.32 -17.42
N VAL A 15 -5.72 34.12 -17.79
CA VAL A 15 -5.61 33.59 -19.16
C VAL A 15 -6.47 34.42 -20.12
N ASP A 16 -7.72 34.69 -19.76
CA ASP A 16 -8.65 35.45 -20.56
C ASP A 16 -8.19 36.91 -20.75
N GLY A 17 -7.46 37.47 -19.78
CA GLY A 17 -6.83 38.80 -19.89
C GLY A 17 -5.69 38.86 -20.92
N VAL A 18 -5.05 37.74 -21.25
CA VAL A 18 -3.93 37.65 -22.24
C VAL A 18 -4.43 37.19 -23.61
N VAL A 19 -5.33 36.19 -23.62
CA VAL A 19 -5.91 35.59 -24.83
C VAL A 19 -7.42 35.48 -24.63
N PRO A 20 -8.19 36.49 -24.97
CA PRO A 20 -9.66 36.50 -24.78
C PRO A 20 -10.33 35.33 -25.52
N ASP A 21 -11.25 34.64 -24.85
CA ASP A 21 -12.05 33.51 -25.38
C ASP A 21 -11.23 32.36 -25.95
N ALA A 22 -9.97 32.17 -25.52
CA ALA A 22 -9.12 31.09 -26.02
C ALA A 22 -9.48 29.75 -25.38
N ASP A 23 -9.58 28.70 -26.19
CA ASP A 23 -9.69 27.33 -25.74
C ASP A 23 -8.35 26.89 -25.09
N ILE A 24 -8.38 26.60 -23.79
CA ILE A 24 -7.22 26.10 -23.05
C ILE A 24 -7.05 24.60 -23.35
N ARG A 25 -6.10 24.29 -24.27
CA ARG A 25 -5.81 22.92 -24.72
C ARG A 25 -5.00 22.12 -23.70
N LEU A 26 -4.17 22.78 -22.90
CA LEU A 26 -3.32 22.15 -21.89
C LEU A 26 -3.19 23.09 -20.69
N LEU A 27 -3.37 22.57 -19.49
CA LEU A 27 -3.07 23.27 -18.24
C LEU A 27 -2.26 22.33 -17.36
N ALA A 28 -1.19 22.78 -16.76
CA ALA A 28 -0.41 22.01 -15.80
C ALA A 28 -0.07 22.89 -14.59
N PHE A 29 0.00 22.25 -13.43
CA PHE A 29 0.33 22.87 -12.16
C PHE A 29 1.71 22.39 -11.69
N SER A 30 2.54 23.31 -11.18
CA SER A 30 3.83 23.00 -10.54
C SER A 30 3.82 23.47 -9.09
N ASP A 31 4.53 22.71 -8.24
CA ASP A 31 4.68 22.91 -6.80
C ASP A 31 5.96 23.66 -6.40
N LEU A 32 6.77 24.12 -7.38
CA LEU A 32 7.99 24.86 -7.13
C LEU A 32 7.99 26.23 -7.84
N ASN A 33 8.53 27.23 -7.16
CA ASN A 33 8.91 28.51 -7.74
C ASN A 33 10.22 28.42 -8.53
N PRO A 34 10.58 29.42 -9.38
CA PRO A 34 11.84 29.44 -10.11
C PRO A 34 13.09 29.44 -9.24
N ASP A 35 12.98 29.93 -8.00
CA ASP A 35 14.07 29.94 -7.01
C ASP A 35 14.23 28.59 -6.28
N GLY A 36 13.40 27.58 -6.63
CA GLY A 36 13.40 26.26 -6.02
C GLY A 36 12.66 26.17 -4.68
N SER A 37 12.05 27.26 -4.20
CA SER A 37 11.16 27.23 -3.05
C SER A 37 9.80 26.62 -3.41
N PHE A 38 9.09 26.05 -2.42
CA PHE A 38 7.72 25.57 -2.65
C PHE A 38 6.77 26.75 -2.94
N GLY A 39 6.03 26.63 -4.04
CA GLY A 39 5.06 27.62 -4.49
C GLY A 39 4.23 27.11 -5.65
N GLU A 40 3.23 27.89 -6.07
CA GLU A 40 2.31 27.48 -7.12
C GLU A 40 2.64 28.20 -8.44
N GLN A 41 2.86 27.41 -9.49
CA GLN A 41 2.97 27.92 -10.87
C GLN A 41 2.03 27.14 -11.78
N PHE A 42 1.50 27.84 -12.78
CA PHE A 42 0.62 27.23 -13.78
C PHE A 42 1.21 27.41 -15.17
N LEU A 43 1.19 26.35 -15.95
CA LEU A 43 1.49 26.37 -17.38
C LEU A 43 0.20 26.13 -18.13
N ALA A 44 -0.22 27.10 -18.95
CA ALA A 44 -1.41 27.01 -19.77
C ALA A 44 -1.04 27.14 -21.27
N LEU A 45 -1.61 26.28 -22.10
CA LEU A 45 -1.60 26.46 -23.56
C LEU A 45 -2.99 26.95 -23.99
N ALA A 46 -3.06 28.25 -24.28
CA ALA A 46 -4.26 28.93 -24.72
C ALA A 46 -4.15 29.27 -26.24
N GLY A 47 -4.95 28.58 -27.06
CA GLY A 47 -4.76 28.62 -28.51
C GLY A 47 -3.39 28.10 -28.94
N GLU A 48 -2.53 28.98 -29.48
CA GLU A 48 -1.14 28.69 -29.87
C GLU A 48 -0.10 29.40 -28.98
N ARG A 49 -0.50 29.89 -27.82
CA ARG A 49 0.37 30.59 -26.87
C ARG A 49 0.57 29.76 -25.61
N LEU A 50 1.84 29.53 -25.26
CA LEU A 50 2.23 28.87 -24.03
C LEU A 50 2.51 29.92 -22.96
N LEU A 51 1.65 29.97 -21.95
CA LEU A 51 1.66 30.94 -20.86
C LEU A 51 2.10 30.28 -19.56
N ILE A 52 2.96 30.98 -18.79
CA ILE A 52 3.36 30.54 -17.45
C ILE A 52 2.97 31.62 -16.44
N PHE A 53 2.22 31.22 -15.43
CA PHE A 53 1.75 32.10 -14.36
C PHE A 53 2.43 31.71 -13.05
N GLY A 54 2.91 32.72 -12.29
CA GLY A 54 3.31 32.56 -10.91
C GLY A 54 2.20 33.02 -9.98
N HIS A 55 1.94 32.26 -8.90
CA HIS A 55 0.96 32.61 -7.88
C HIS A 55 1.65 32.74 -6.53
N ASN A 56 1.83 33.97 -6.03
CA ASN A 56 2.46 34.28 -4.74
C ASN A 56 1.44 34.76 -3.69
N GLY A 57 0.16 34.31 -3.78
CA GLY A 57 -0.90 34.74 -2.87
C GLY A 57 -1.56 36.09 -3.25
N GLU A 58 -1.12 36.70 -4.33
CA GLU A 58 -1.75 37.82 -5.04
C GLU A 58 -2.23 37.33 -6.42
N ALA A 59 -2.87 38.19 -7.22
CA ALA A 59 -3.39 37.83 -8.55
C ALA A 59 -2.28 37.16 -9.42
N PRO A 60 -2.61 36.09 -10.18
CA PRO A 60 -1.63 35.38 -11.02
C PRO A 60 -0.97 36.32 -12.03
N GLU A 61 0.35 36.40 -12.00
CA GLU A 61 1.14 37.23 -12.89
C GLU A 61 1.74 36.39 -14.02
N VAL A 62 1.59 36.85 -15.29
CA VAL A 62 2.18 36.20 -16.46
C VAL A 62 3.68 36.40 -16.44
N ARG A 63 4.44 35.35 -16.23
CA ARG A 63 5.92 35.37 -16.23
C ARG A 63 6.51 35.09 -17.60
N THR A 64 5.87 34.23 -18.37
CA THR A 64 6.38 33.82 -19.69
C THR A 64 5.21 33.68 -20.63
N ASP A 65 5.40 34.20 -21.85
CA ASP A 65 4.45 34.15 -22.94
C ASP A 65 5.21 33.82 -24.23
N LEU A 66 4.99 32.62 -24.75
CA LEU A 66 5.71 32.07 -25.89
C LEU A 66 4.72 31.56 -26.94
N ALA A 67 4.94 31.92 -28.20
CA ALA A 67 4.23 31.31 -29.31
C ALA A 67 4.72 29.86 -29.51
N LEU A 68 3.80 28.89 -29.59
CA LEU A 68 4.13 27.46 -29.76
C LEU A 68 4.90 27.21 -31.03
N SER A 69 4.68 28.01 -32.10
CA SER A 69 5.40 27.92 -33.38
C SER A 69 6.91 28.22 -33.31
N ARG A 70 7.37 28.87 -32.23
CA ARG A 70 8.81 29.16 -32.00
C ARG A 70 9.48 28.05 -31.17
N VAL A 71 8.73 27.12 -30.60
CA VAL A 71 9.23 26.01 -29.79
C VAL A 71 9.53 24.84 -30.72
N SER A 72 10.78 24.42 -30.78
CA SER A 72 11.21 23.28 -31.62
C SER A 72 11.20 21.94 -30.86
N LYS A 73 11.39 21.97 -29.56
CA LYS A 73 11.43 20.75 -28.70
C LYS A 73 11.20 21.12 -27.23
N VAL A 74 10.64 20.18 -26.46
CA VAL A 74 10.50 20.30 -25.00
C VAL A 74 11.26 19.18 -24.32
N GLU A 75 12.09 19.52 -23.34
CA GLU A 75 12.94 18.59 -22.60
C GLU A 75 12.67 18.70 -21.09
N ILE A 76 12.83 17.58 -20.38
CA ILE A 76 12.84 17.59 -18.90
C ILE A 76 14.29 17.35 -18.48
N GLU A 77 14.83 18.29 -17.71
CA GLU A 77 16.16 18.14 -17.10
C GLU A 77 15.99 17.85 -15.61
N THR A 78 16.64 16.79 -15.15
CA THR A 78 16.65 16.41 -13.74
C THR A 78 17.63 17.27 -12.98
N LEU A 79 17.17 17.94 -11.93
CA LEU A 79 17.94 18.79 -11.04
C LEU A 79 18.07 18.13 -9.65
N VAL A 80 19.00 18.64 -8.83
CA VAL A 80 19.11 18.21 -7.43
C VAL A 80 17.87 18.71 -6.67
N GLY A 81 17.01 17.76 -6.27
CA GLY A 81 15.76 18.06 -5.52
C GLY A 81 14.49 18.24 -6.39
N GLY A 82 14.58 18.15 -7.72
CA GLY A 82 13.45 18.30 -8.62
C GLY A 82 13.82 18.11 -10.09
N ALA A 83 13.01 18.69 -10.97
CA ALA A 83 13.30 18.75 -12.41
C ALA A 83 12.78 20.06 -13.00
N ALA A 84 13.27 20.44 -14.17
CA ALA A 84 12.80 21.60 -14.92
C ALA A 84 12.27 21.19 -16.28
N LEU A 85 11.14 21.75 -16.68
CA LEU A 85 10.64 21.67 -18.04
C LEU A 85 11.29 22.80 -18.84
N ARG A 86 12.01 22.44 -19.91
CA ARG A 86 12.73 23.36 -20.80
C ARG A 86 12.19 23.31 -22.21
N ALA A 87 12.13 24.45 -22.84
CA ALA A 87 11.83 24.55 -24.27
C ALA A 87 13.06 24.99 -25.04
N VAL A 88 13.21 24.51 -26.27
CA VAL A 88 14.16 25.01 -27.22
C VAL A 88 13.43 25.99 -28.13
N VAL A 89 13.68 27.30 -27.94
CA VAL A 89 13.05 28.40 -28.65
C VAL A 89 14.10 29.06 -29.52
N ASP A 90 13.91 29.09 -30.84
CA ASP A 90 14.86 29.68 -31.79
C ASP A 90 16.32 29.20 -31.60
N GLY A 91 16.50 27.93 -31.22
CA GLY A 91 17.82 27.30 -30.96
C GLY A 91 18.39 27.54 -29.56
N HIS A 92 17.76 28.33 -28.73
CA HIS A 92 18.20 28.60 -27.35
C HIS A 92 17.32 27.82 -26.33
N ARG A 93 17.97 27.30 -25.28
CA ARG A 93 17.25 26.63 -24.18
C ARG A 93 16.67 27.67 -23.22
N VAL A 94 15.37 27.59 -22.99
CA VAL A 94 14.60 28.46 -22.07
C VAL A 94 13.95 27.58 -21.00
N ASP A 95 14.18 27.92 -19.73
CA ASP A 95 13.51 27.25 -18.61
C ASP A 95 12.06 27.73 -18.57
N LEU A 96 11.12 26.80 -18.70
CA LEU A 96 9.70 27.09 -18.61
C LEU A 96 9.27 27.14 -17.14
N LEU A 97 9.40 26.01 -16.43
CA LEU A 97 9.08 25.94 -15.01
C LEU A 97 9.84 24.79 -14.32
N SER A 98 10.01 24.90 -13.00
CA SER A 98 10.61 23.87 -12.16
C SER A 98 9.52 23.14 -11.40
N PHE A 99 9.74 21.86 -11.08
CA PHE A 99 8.79 21.02 -10.32
C PHE A 99 9.52 19.98 -9.48
N SER A 100 8.89 19.53 -8.38
CA SER A 100 9.47 18.49 -7.53
C SER A 100 9.43 17.11 -8.19
N HIS A 101 10.22 16.16 -7.70
CA HIS A 101 10.19 14.78 -8.19
C HIS A 101 8.80 14.12 -8.07
N ALA A 102 7.96 14.59 -7.14
CA ALA A 102 6.57 14.12 -7.02
C ALA A 102 5.71 14.45 -8.24
N MET A 103 6.07 15.49 -9.00
CA MET A 103 5.37 15.94 -10.21
C MET A 103 5.98 15.40 -11.51
N SER A 104 7.08 14.61 -11.45
CA SER A 104 7.81 14.13 -12.63
C SER A 104 6.93 13.38 -13.62
N ASP A 105 6.03 12.52 -13.16
CA ASP A 105 5.09 11.80 -14.02
C ASP A 105 4.08 12.73 -14.71
N ALA A 106 3.60 13.75 -14.01
CA ALA A 106 2.68 14.74 -14.57
C ALA A 106 3.36 15.55 -15.68
N PHE A 107 4.58 16.03 -15.42
CA PHE A 107 5.34 16.79 -16.41
C PHE A 107 5.93 15.93 -17.53
N GLY A 108 6.18 14.64 -17.30
CA GLY A 108 6.47 13.68 -18.36
C GLY A 108 5.34 13.62 -19.40
N ARG A 109 4.09 13.61 -18.94
CA ARG A 109 2.90 13.64 -19.81
C ARG A 109 2.72 15.00 -20.51
N VAL A 110 2.93 16.09 -19.78
CA VAL A 110 2.89 17.45 -20.33
C VAL A 110 3.89 17.58 -21.48
N ARG A 111 5.11 17.08 -21.32
CA ARG A 111 6.13 17.05 -22.37
C ARG A 111 5.65 16.31 -23.61
N ILE A 112 5.14 15.08 -23.46
CA ILE A 112 4.65 14.26 -24.57
C ILE A 112 3.52 14.98 -25.34
N LYS A 113 2.60 15.61 -24.60
CA LYS A 113 1.51 16.37 -25.22
C LYS A 113 2.03 17.62 -25.96
N LEU A 114 2.99 18.34 -25.38
CA LEU A 114 3.61 19.49 -26.04
C LEU A 114 4.40 19.08 -27.26
N ASP A 115 5.21 18.01 -27.20
CA ASP A 115 5.95 17.49 -28.34
C ASP A 115 5.01 17.07 -29.48
N ALA A 116 3.88 16.40 -29.17
CA ALA A 116 2.87 16.03 -30.16
C ALA A 116 2.23 17.24 -30.82
N LEU A 117 1.95 18.32 -30.07
CA LEU A 117 1.39 19.56 -30.59
C LEU A 117 2.41 20.32 -31.47
N ILE A 118 3.69 20.33 -31.09
CA ILE A 118 4.77 20.92 -31.87
C ILE A 118 4.94 20.17 -33.21
N ASP A 119 4.83 18.84 -33.18
CA ASP A 119 4.92 17.99 -34.38
C ASP A 119 3.62 18.01 -35.24
N GLY A 120 2.56 18.71 -34.83
CA GLY A 120 1.26 18.72 -35.51
C GLY A 120 0.54 17.38 -35.49
N LYS A 121 0.89 16.49 -34.54
CA LYS A 121 0.27 15.16 -34.36
C LYS A 121 -0.98 15.27 -33.45
N PRO A 122 -1.95 14.35 -33.58
CA PRO A 122 -3.05 14.29 -32.65
C PRO A 122 -2.54 14.01 -31.22
N LEU A 123 -3.19 14.62 -30.22
CA LEU A 123 -2.83 14.43 -28.83
C LEU A 123 -2.88 12.94 -28.46
N PRO A 124 -1.80 12.34 -27.97
CA PRO A 124 -1.79 10.95 -27.59
C PRO A 124 -2.72 10.73 -26.38
N GLU A 125 -3.55 9.69 -26.43
CA GLU A 125 -4.28 9.20 -25.25
C GLU A 125 -3.26 8.61 -24.25
N VAL A 126 -2.73 9.43 -23.37
CA VAL A 126 -1.91 8.96 -22.26
C VAL A 126 -2.87 8.44 -21.18
N LYS A 127 -2.97 7.12 -21.03
CA LYS A 127 -3.77 6.51 -19.95
C LYS A 127 -3.22 6.97 -18.61
N GLU A 128 -3.99 7.84 -17.95
CA GLU A 128 -3.67 8.33 -16.61
C GLU A 128 -3.77 7.22 -15.56
N ARG A 129 -2.86 7.21 -14.61
CA ARG A 129 -3.16 6.68 -13.28
C ARG A 129 -4.12 7.67 -12.63
N ALA A 130 -5.39 7.33 -12.63
CA ALA A 130 -6.42 8.17 -12.04
C ALA A 130 -6.16 8.34 -10.54
N LYS A 131 -5.51 9.42 -10.15
CA LYS A 131 -5.46 9.89 -8.74
C LYS A 131 -6.85 10.33 -8.26
N ARG A 132 -7.85 10.38 -9.16
CA ARG A 132 -9.25 10.72 -8.88
C ARG A 132 -10.17 9.60 -9.35
N CYS A 133 -11.24 9.39 -8.60
CA CYS A 133 -12.28 8.45 -8.98
C CYS A 133 -13.00 8.95 -10.25
N ALA A 134 -13.01 8.14 -11.31
CA ALA A 134 -13.67 8.47 -12.58
C ALA A 134 -15.17 8.77 -12.43
N THR A 135 -15.82 8.26 -11.36
CA THR A 135 -17.26 8.42 -11.15
C THR A 135 -17.65 9.65 -10.32
N CYS A 136 -16.85 10.02 -9.30
CA CYS A 136 -17.22 11.07 -8.35
C CYS A 136 -16.14 12.13 -8.12
N GLY A 137 -15.01 12.08 -8.85
CA GLY A 137 -13.93 13.05 -8.75
C GLY A 137 -13.13 13.03 -7.44
N LEU A 138 -13.46 12.14 -6.47
CA LEU A 138 -12.77 12.09 -5.19
C LEU A 138 -11.29 11.68 -5.41
N PHE A 139 -10.37 12.35 -4.75
CA PHE A 139 -8.96 11.96 -4.73
C PHE A 139 -8.82 10.57 -4.12
N LEU A 140 -8.12 9.69 -4.82
CA LEU A 140 -7.76 8.36 -4.36
C LEU A 140 -6.37 8.41 -3.74
N GLY A 141 -6.13 7.54 -2.77
CA GLY A 141 -4.78 7.38 -2.21
C GLY A 141 -3.78 6.99 -3.31
N GLU A 142 -2.53 7.40 -3.15
CA GLU A 142 -1.48 7.26 -4.16
C GLU A 142 -1.30 5.81 -4.65
N TYR A 143 -1.58 4.83 -3.77
CA TYR A 143 -1.34 3.39 -4.00
C TYR A 143 -2.62 2.56 -4.06
N THR A 144 -3.79 3.16 -4.33
CA THR A 144 -5.06 2.44 -4.46
C THR A 144 -5.97 3.06 -5.52
N ARG A 145 -6.71 2.21 -6.22
CA ARG A 145 -7.78 2.60 -7.15
C ARG A 145 -9.17 2.57 -6.49
N VAL A 146 -9.23 2.15 -5.24
CA VAL A 146 -10.50 1.96 -4.51
C VAL A 146 -11.05 3.30 -4.03
N CYS A 147 -12.22 3.68 -4.53
CA CYS A 147 -12.93 4.87 -4.08
C CYS A 147 -13.92 4.54 -2.95
N PRO A 148 -13.73 5.04 -1.71
CA PRO A 148 -14.64 4.73 -0.60
C PRO A 148 -16.06 5.28 -0.81
N ARG A 149 -16.24 6.28 -1.70
CA ARG A 149 -17.55 6.87 -2.00
C ARG A 149 -18.31 6.09 -3.08
N CYS A 150 -17.62 5.58 -4.10
CA CYS A 150 -18.22 4.89 -5.24
C CYS A 150 -18.17 3.36 -5.13
N LEU A 151 -17.75 2.85 -3.97
CA LEU A 151 -17.66 1.43 -3.68
C LEU A 151 -18.98 0.71 -3.99
N ARG A 152 -18.92 -0.35 -4.76
CA ARG A 152 -20.07 -1.23 -5.03
C ARG A 152 -20.32 -2.13 -3.81
N LYS A 153 -20.76 -1.54 -2.70
CA LYS A 153 -20.91 -2.19 -1.39
C LYS A 153 -21.56 -3.57 -1.44
N GLY A 154 -22.56 -3.75 -2.30
CA GLY A 154 -23.25 -5.03 -2.44
C GLY A 154 -22.41 -6.13 -3.11
N ALA A 155 -21.60 -5.78 -4.12
CA ALA A 155 -20.75 -6.75 -4.81
C ALA A 155 -19.61 -7.21 -3.89
N THR A 156 -18.95 -6.25 -3.23
CA THR A 156 -17.87 -6.51 -2.25
C THR A 156 -18.38 -7.37 -1.09
N LEU A 157 -19.54 -7.02 -0.54
CA LEU A 157 -20.15 -7.79 0.55
C LEU A 157 -20.51 -9.21 0.09
N ARG A 158 -21.05 -9.38 -1.12
CA ARG A 158 -21.34 -10.71 -1.69
C ARG A 158 -20.08 -11.56 -1.84
N ARG A 159 -18.97 -10.96 -2.29
CA ARG A 159 -17.68 -11.64 -2.42
C ARG A 159 -17.13 -12.03 -1.05
N LEU A 160 -17.20 -11.13 -0.05
CA LEU A 160 -16.83 -11.44 1.35
C LEU A 160 -17.66 -12.56 1.94
N LEU A 161 -18.98 -12.55 1.73
CA LEU A 161 -19.85 -13.64 2.15
C LEU A 161 -19.50 -14.96 1.45
N GLY A 162 -18.86 -14.93 0.29
CA GLY A 162 -18.30 -16.12 -0.34
C GLY A 162 -17.29 -16.87 0.52
N TYR A 163 -16.48 -16.17 1.31
CA TYR A 163 -15.53 -16.77 2.25
C TYR A 163 -16.20 -17.49 3.43
N THR A 164 -17.48 -17.23 3.70
CA THR A 164 -18.22 -17.90 4.74
C THR A 164 -18.85 -19.23 4.27
N LYS A 165 -18.90 -19.49 2.95
CA LYS A 165 -19.50 -20.71 2.38
C LYS A 165 -18.95 -22.02 2.97
N PRO A 166 -17.63 -22.20 3.20
CA PRO A 166 -17.12 -23.42 3.83
C PRO A 166 -17.62 -23.64 5.27
N TYR A 167 -18.14 -22.58 5.91
CA TYR A 167 -18.53 -22.54 7.31
C TYR A 167 -20.03 -22.41 7.52
N THR A 168 -20.87 -22.70 6.50
CA THR A 168 -22.32 -22.50 6.51
C THR A 168 -23.00 -23.17 7.71
N GLY A 169 -22.61 -24.41 8.08
CA GLY A 169 -23.19 -25.08 9.23
C GLY A 169 -22.98 -24.32 10.55
N ARG A 170 -21.80 -23.71 10.74
CA ARG A 170 -21.51 -22.89 11.92
C ARG A 170 -22.25 -21.56 11.86
N MET A 171 -22.40 -20.96 10.68
CA MET A 171 -23.20 -19.75 10.52
C MET A 171 -24.67 -19.96 10.86
N VAL A 172 -25.27 -21.10 10.45
CA VAL A 172 -26.62 -21.48 10.81
C VAL A 172 -26.74 -21.65 12.36
N LEU A 173 -25.75 -22.30 12.98
CA LEU A 173 -25.70 -22.45 14.42
C LEU A 173 -25.63 -21.09 15.15
N ILE A 174 -24.77 -20.16 14.64
CA ILE A 174 -24.72 -18.78 15.16
C ILE A 174 -26.09 -18.12 15.05
N GLY A 175 -26.76 -18.25 13.89
CA GLY A 175 -28.14 -17.73 13.71
C GLY A 175 -29.15 -18.31 14.71
N CYS A 176 -29.11 -19.62 14.92
CA CYS A 176 -29.97 -20.28 15.94
C CYS A 176 -29.68 -19.77 17.37
N LEU A 177 -28.40 -19.65 17.74
CA LEU A 177 -28.00 -19.11 19.03
C LEU A 177 -28.41 -17.64 19.21
N MET A 178 -28.35 -16.84 18.15
CA MET A 178 -28.84 -15.46 18.12
C MET A 178 -30.32 -15.40 18.39
N MET A 179 -31.11 -16.19 17.66
CA MET A 179 -32.57 -16.24 17.85
C MET A 179 -32.93 -16.74 19.24
N GLY A 180 -32.26 -17.81 19.72
CA GLY A 180 -32.44 -18.32 21.08
C GLY A 180 -32.10 -17.28 22.14
N GLY A 181 -31.02 -16.53 21.98
CA GLY A 181 -30.63 -15.44 22.88
C GLY A 181 -31.68 -14.32 22.94
N ILE A 182 -32.20 -13.89 21.77
CA ILE A 182 -33.25 -12.86 21.69
C ILE A 182 -34.50 -13.35 22.41
N VAL A 183 -34.97 -14.58 22.14
CA VAL A 183 -36.15 -15.15 22.80
C VAL A 183 -35.95 -15.25 24.32
N ALA A 184 -34.82 -15.77 24.78
CA ALA A 184 -34.48 -15.85 26.21
C ALA A 184 -34.45 -14.46 26.87
N GLY A 185 -33.94 -13.43 26.16
CA GLY A 185 -33.91 -12.04 26.63
C GLY A 185 -35.29 -11.39 26.73
N LEU A 186 -36.29 -11.85 25.97
CA LEU A 186 -37.67 -11.33 26.01
C LEU A 186 -38.49 -11.90 27.19
N VAL A 187 -38.07 -13.00 27.79
CA VAL A 187 -38.80 -13.65 28.88
C VAL A 187 -38.81 -12.84 30.18
N PRO A 188 -37.70 -12.24 30.67
CA PRO A 188 -37.64 -11.53 31.93
C PRO A 188 -38.64 -10.38 32.09
N PRO A 189 -38.82 -9.44 31.10
CA PRO A 189 -39.82 -8.39 31.26
C PRO A 189 -41.24 -8.94 31.41
N GLY A 190 -41.58 -10.01 30.66
CA GLY A 190 -42.90 -10.65 30.78
C GLY A 190 -43.13 -11.30 32.12
N LEU A 191 -42.14 -12.04 32.66
CA LEU A 191 -42.22 -12.63 34.00
C LEU A 191 -42.31 -11.57 35.11
N THR A 192 -41.61 -10.43 34.92
CA THR A 192 -41.67 -9.28 35.82
C THR A 192 -43.09 -8.69 35.87
N ALA A 193 -43.74 -8.56 34.71
CA ALA A 193 -45.15 -8.13 34.67
C ALA A 193 -46.06 -9.06 35.46
N VAL A 194 -45.92 -10.38 35.27
CA VAL A 194 -46.72 -11.38 36.03
C VAL A 194 -46.43 -11.32 37.53
N LEU A 195 -45.17 -11.11 37.92
CA LEU A 195 -44.77 -10.96 39.33
C LEU A 195 -45.47 -9.73 39.96
N VAL A 196 -45.47 -8.59 39.27
CA VAL A 196 -46.09 -7.36 39.75
C VAL A 196 -47.60 -7.52 39.83
N ASP A 197 -48.27 -8.04 38.81
CA ASP A 197 -49.72 -8.07 38.69
C ASP A 197 -50.38 -9.15 39.55
N ARG A 198 -49.72 -10.33 39.69
CA ARG A 198 -50.35 -11.47 40.41
C ARG A 198 -49.89 -11.64 41.86
N VAL A 199 -48.78 -11.00 42.22
CA VAL A 199 -48.18 -11.16 43.54
C VAL A 199 -48.05 -9.85 44.30
N LEU A 200 -47.32 -8.89 43.73
CA LEU A 200 -46.94 -7.65 44.42
C LEU A 200 -48.13 -6.69 44.57
N SER A 201 -48.89 -6.45 43.51
CA SER A 201 -50.02 -5.54 43.52
C SER A 201 -51.21 -6.06 44.42
N PRO A 202 -51.69 -7.31 44.27
CA PRO A 202 -52.75 -7.82 45.11
C PRO A 202 -52.24 -8.32 46.46
N ARG A 203 -50.94 -8.37 46.76
CA ARG A 203 -50.29 -8.92 47.93
C ARG A 203 -50.77 -10.37 48.23
N ALA A 204 -50.89 -11.19 47.17
CA ALA A 204 -51.40 -12.56 47.21
C ALA A 204 -50.46 -13.54 46.53
N ASN A 205 -50.69 -14.82 46.59
CA ASN A 205 -50.01 -15.90 45.90
C ASN A 205 -48.47 -15.95 46.15
N TYR A 206 -48.03 -15.77 47.39
CA TYR A 206 -46.59 -15.74 47.77
C TYR A 206 -45.79 -16.97 47.29
N ASN A 207 -46.44 -18.14 47.19
CA ASN A 207 -45.84 -19.37 46.71
C ASN A 207 -45.38 -19.23 45.20
N LEU A 208 -46.00 -18.31 44.43
CA LEU A 208 -45.65 -18.07 43.05
C LEU A 208 -44.36 -17.28 42.92
N VAL A 209 -43.95 -16.52 43.96
CA VAL A 209 -42.73 -15.70 43.96
C VAL A 209 -41.49 -16.53 43.63
N ILE A 210 -41.34 -17.68 44.33
CA ILE A 210 -40.15 -18.53 44.17
C ILE A 210 -40.05 -19.09 42.75
N TRP A 211 -41.17 -19.47 42.14
CA TRP A 211 -41.20 -19.98 40.76
C TRP A 211 -40.93 -18.90 39.73
N LEU A 212 -41.42 -17.69 39.94
CA LEU A 212 -41.15 -16.55 39.05
C LEU A 212 -39.69 -16.09 39.16
N VAL A 213 -39.12 -16.03 40.37
CA VAL A 213 -37.72 -15.68 40.59
C VAL A 213 -36.81 -16.77 40.01
N LEU A 214 -37.13 -18.06 40.18
CA LEU A 214 -36.41 -19.15 39.52
C LEU A 214 -36.51 -19.07 38.00
N GLY A 215 -37.67 -18.72 37.47
CA GLY A 215 -37.88 -18.50 36.04
C GLY A 215 -37.03 -17.33 35.50
N LEU A 216 -36.97 -16.22 36.23
CA LEU A 216 -36.10 -15.08 35.88
C LEU A 216 -34.62 -15.46 35.91
N ALA A 217 -34.20 -16.20 36.96
CA ALA A 217 -32.81 -16.67 37.06
C ALA A 217 -32.46 -17.64 35.91
N LEU A 218 -33.34 -18.59 35.61
CA LEU A 218 -33.15 -19.56 34.55
C LEU A 218 -33.08 -18.87 33.16
N ALA A 219 -34.00 -17.92 32.89
CA ALA A 219 -33.99 -17.14 31.67
C ALA A 219 -32.68 -16.29 31.50
N GLY A 220 -32.22 -15.68 32.60
CA GLY A 220 -30.96 -14.96 32.64
C GLY A 220 -29.76 -15.86 32.38
N ILE A 221 -29.70 -17.01 33.04
CA ILE A 221 -28.61 -18.00 32.80
C ILE A 221 -28.65 -18.52 31.37
N ALA A 222 -29.84 -18.85 30.85
CA ALA A 222 -30.00 -19.32 29.47
C ALA A 222 -29.57 -18.26 28.46
N HIS A 223 -30.00 -17.01 28.62
CA HIS A 223 -29.60 -15.88 27.77
C HIS A 223 -28.09 -15.70 27.78
N THR A 224 -27.46 -15.59 28.95
CA THR A 224 -26.03 -15.43 29.11
C THR A 224 -25.23 -16.60 28.51
N GLY A 225 -25.68 -17.83 28.76
CA GLY A 225 -25.06 -19.04 28.22
C GLY A 225 -25.10 -19.09 26.70
N LEU A 226 -26.24 -18.76 26.09
CA LEU A 226 -26.39 -18.66 24.62
C LEU A 226 -25.52 -17.55 24.03
N GLU A 227 -25.43 -16.42 24.71
CA GLU A 227 -24.56 -15.32 24.29
C GLU A 227 -23.07 -15.68 24.35
N ILE A 228 -22.61 -16.29 25.43
CA ILE A 228 -21.23 -16.76 25.57
C ILE A 228 -20.89 -17.74 24.46
N TRP A 229 -21.76 -18.71 24.21
CA TRP A 229 -21.51 -19.69 23.14
C TRP A 229 -21.49 -19.07 21.76
N ARG A 230 -22.46 -18.20 21.45
CA ARG A 230 -22.51 -17.42 20.23
C ARG A 230 -21.21 -16.61 20.03
N ASN A 231 -20.78 -15.84 21.04
CA ASN A 231 -19.61 -14.99 20.97
C ASN A 231 -18.32 -15.79 20.73
N ARG A 232 -18.16 -16.95 21.41
CA ARG A 232 -17.01 -17.85 21.18
C ARG A 232 -16.99 -18.38 19.75
N LEU A 233 -18.14 -18.82 19.25
CA LEU A 233 -18.22 -19.37 17.89
C LEU A 233 -17.99 -18.30 16.82
N THR A 234 -18.50 -17.10 17.03
CA THR A 234 -18.31 -15.96 16.13
C THR A 234 -16.85 -15.50 16.12
N ALA A 235 -16.20 -15.42 17.28
CA ALA A 235 -14.78 -15.08 17.38
C ALA A 235 -13.90 -16.12 16.65
N TRP A 236 -14.19 -17.41 16.86
CA TRP A 236 -13.48 -18.49 16.16
C TRP A 236 -13.65 -18.39 14.63
N LEU A 237 -14.89 -18.16 14.17
CA LEU A 237 -15.19 -18.02 12.74
C LEU A 237 -14.45 -16.84 12.11
N GLY A 238 -14.47 -15.67 12.79
CA GLY A 238 -13.76 -14.48 12.33
C GLY A 238 -12.25 -14.70 12.22
N ALA A 239 -11.63 -15.33 13.24
CA ALA A 239 -10.22 -15.65 13.23
C ALA A 239 -9.86 -16.63 12.11
N ARG A 240 -10.72 -17.62 11.84
CA ARG A 240 -10.49 -18.60 10.78
C ARG A 240 -10.59 -17.98 9.38
N ILE A 241 -11.59 -17.16 9.13
CA ILE A 241 -11.73 -16.43 7.86
C ILE A 241 -10.54 -15.49 7.63
N SER A 242 -10.12 -14.79 8.69
CA SER A 242 -8.92 -13.93 8.61
C SER A 242 -7.66 -14.71 8.27
N PHE A 243 -7.49 -15.90 8.86
CA PHE A 243 -6.39 -16.80 8.52
C PHE A 243 -6.43 -17.21 7.03
N ASP A 244 -7.60 -17.64 6.53
CA ASP A 244 -7.75 -18.07 5.14
C ASP A 244 -7.46 -16.91 4.15
N ILE A 245 -7.94 -15.70 4.45
CA ILE A 245 -7.68 -14.49 3.65
C ILE A 245 -6.19 -14.15 3.65
N ARG A 246 -5.54 -14.16 4.81
CA ARG A 246 -4.10 -13.87 4.93
C ARG A 246 -3.25 -14.90 4.21
N ALA A 247 -3.61 -16.18 4.30
CA ALA A 247 -2.89 -17.25 3.60
C ALA A 247 -2.95 -17.05 2.08
N GLN A 248 -4.16 -16.82 1.53
CA GLN A 248 -4.34 -16.54 0.10
C GLN A 248 -3.63 -15.25 -0.33
N LEU A 249 -3.70 -14.20 0.51
CA LEU A 249 -3.06 -12.93 0.22
C LEU A 249 -1.53 -13.09 0.19
N TYR A 250 -0.96 -13.80 1.17
CA TYR A 250 0.48 -14.05 1.23
C TYR A 250 0.97 -14.90 0.05
N GLU A 251 0.22 -15.96 -0.28
CA GLU A 251 0.50 -16.78 -1.46
C GLU A 251 0.46 -15.94 -2.74
N ARG A 252 -0.59 -15.11 -2.92
CA ARG A 252 -0.70 -14.24 -4.10
C ARG A 252 0.44 -13.21 -4.15
N LEU A 253 0.82 -12.63 -3.01
CA LEU A 253 1.95 -11.70 -2.91
C LEU A 253 3.26 -12.33 -3.42
N GLN A 254 3.56 -13.60 -3.09
CA GLN A 254 4.78 -14.26 -3.57
C GLN A 254 4.84 -14.39 -5.11
N TRP A 255 3.69 -14.38 -5.77
CA TRP A 255 3.57 -14.55 -7.22
C TRP A 255 3.30 -13.25 -7.99
N LEU A 256 3.24 -12.09 -7.32
CA LEU A 256 3.05 -10.81 -8.01
C LEU A 256 4.30 -10.38 -8.76
N SER A 257 4.10 -9.70 -9.91
CA SER A 257 5.18 -9.14 -10.72
C SER A 257 5.98 -8.07 -9.97
N MET A 258 7.27 -7.92 -10.30
CA MET A 258 8.11 -6.84 -9.74
C MET A 258 7.53 -5.46 -10.01
N ARG A 259 6.84 -5.26 -11.15
CA ARG A 259 6.13 -4.00 -11.45
C ARG A 259 5.09 -3.63 -10.40
N TYR A 260 4.47 -4.61 -9.73
CA TYR A 260 3.55 -4.35 -8.62
C TYR A 260 4.31 -3.79 -7.40
N TYR A 261 5.46 -4.35 -7.08
CA TYR A 261 6.28 -3.93 -5.93
C TYR A 261 6.91 -2.55 -6.13
N ASP A 262 7.33 -2.21 -7.36
CA ASP A 262 7.86 -0.87 -7.68
C ASP A 262 6.81 0.23 -7.46
N HIS A 263 5.55 -0.12 -7.67
CA HIS A 263 4.44 0.83 -7.57
C HIS A 263 3.77 0.86 -6.20
N HIS A 264 4.11 -0.07 -5.31
CA HIS A 264 3.50 -0.19 -3.98
C HIS A 264 4.58 -0.32 -2.91
N PRO A 265 4.77 0.70 -2.05
CA PRO A 265 5.71 0.62 -0.94
C PRO A 265 5.43 -0.60 -0.06
N THR A 266 6.48 -1.26 0.41
CA THR A 266 6.39 -2.46 1.27
C THR A 266 5.50 -2.24 2.50
N GLY A 267 5.54 -1.05 3.11
CA GLY A 267 4.68 -0.69 4.23
C GLY A 267 3.18 -0.74 3.90
N THR A 268 2.80 -0.34 2.67
CA THR A 268 1.41 -0.43 2.20
C THR A 268 0.98 -1.89 2.04
N ILE A 269 1.86 -2.74 1.51
CA ILE A 269 1.60 -4.18 1.34
C ILE A 269 1.43 -4.86 2.71
N ILE A 270 2.31 -4.58 3.66
CA ILE A 270 2.22 -5.08 5.04
C ILE A 270 0.90 -4.62 5.69
N SER A 271 0.50 -3.36 5.50
CA SER A 271 -0.78 -2.85 6.01
C SER A 271 -1.98 -3.61 5.43
N ARG A 272 -1.96 -3.98 4.14
CA ARG A 272 -3.01 -4.82 3.51
C ARG A 272 -3.08 -6.21 4.14
N LEU A 273 -1.93 -6.84 4.40
CA LEU A 273 -1.86 -8.18 5.00
C LEU A 273 -2.29 -8.18 6.48
N THR A 274 -2.06 -7.09 7.21
CA THR A 274 -2.32 -7.00 8.65
C THR A 274 -3.60 -6.23 8.96
N GLN A 275 -3.62 -4.92 8.75
CA GLN A 275 -4.72 -4.04 9.17
C GLN A 275 -5.99 -4.25 8.35
N ASP A 276 -5.88 -4.35 7.02
CA ASP A 276 -7.05 -4.54 6.16
C ASP A 276 -7.67 -5.93 6.37
N ALA A 277 -6.86 -6.98 6.55
CA ALA A 277 -7.36 -8.31 6.90
C ALA A 277 -8.07 -8.34 8.26
N ASN A 278 -7.57 -7.58 9.27
CA ASN A 278 -8.25 -7.40 10.56
C ASN A 278 -9.57 -6.66 10.40
N GLY A 279 -9.64 -5.61 9.58
CA GLY A 279 -10.88 -4.90 9.30
C GLY A 279 -11.97 -5.80 8.70
N ILE A 280 -11.58 -6.75 7.86
CA ILE A 280 -12.51 -7.79 7.34
C ILE A 280 -12.98 -8.72 8.46
N GLN A 281 -12.07 -9.17 9.32
CA GLN A 281 -12.40 -9.99 10.48
C GLN A 281 -13.41 -9.28 11.40
N GLU A 282 -13.17 -8.01 11.72
CA GLU A 282 -14.09 -7.20 12.55
C GLU A 282 -15.48 -7.09 11.92
N LEU A 283 -15.56 -6.90 10.60
CA LEU A 283 -16.84 -6.86 9.90
C LEU A 283 -17.61 -8.17 10.04
N LEU A 284 -16.95 -9.30 9.75
CA LEU A 284 -17.61 -10.61 9.70
C LEU A 284 -17.87 -11.20 11.10
N ALA A 285 -16.96 -10.96 12.05
CA ALA A 285 -17.05 -11.51 13.41
C ALA A 285 -17.89 -10.65 14.36
N PHE A 286 -17.92 -9.33 14.17
CA PHE A 286 -18.60 -8.44 15.13
C PHE A 286 -19.68 -7.58 14.48
N ALA A 287 -19.33 -6.77 13.46
CA ALA A 287 -20.25 -5.76 12.96
C ALA A 287 -21.50 -6.36 12.28
N LEU A 288 -21.32 -7.34 11.40
CA LEU A 288 -22.43 -7.94 10.67
C LEU A 288 -23.38 -8.75 11.56
N PRO A 289 -22.90 -9.67 12.44
CA PRO A 289 -23.75 -10.35 13.40
C PRO A 289 -24.49 -9.40 14.33
N PHE A 290 -23.81 -8.34 14.81
CA PHE A 290 -24.42 -7.38 15.72
C PHE A 290 -25.51 -6.54 15.05
N VAL A 291 -25.32 -6.14 13.79
CA VAL A 291 -26.36 -5.46 12.98
C VAL A 291 -27.58 -6.37 12.82
N LEU A 292 -27.36 -7.65 12.51
CA LEU A 292 -28.47 -8.63 12.39
C LEU A 292 -29.22 -8.80 13.71
N VAL A 293 -28.50 -9.00 14.83
CA VAL A 293 -29.11 -9.07 16.17
C VAL A 293 -29.91 -7.79 16.45
N SER A 294 -29.33 -6.62 16.20
CA SER A 294 -29.99 -5.34 16.48
C SER A 294 -31.30 -5.19 15.71
N VAL A 295 -31.27 -5.49 14.39
CA VAL A 295 -32.48 -5.40 13.56
C VAL A 295 -33.55 -6.39 14.03
N VAL A 296 -33.16 -7.64 14.25
CA VAL A 296 -34.13 -8.67 14.74
C VAL A 296 -34.68 -8.30 16.10
N THR A 297 -33.83 -7.83 17.04
CA THR A 297 -34.30 -7.39 18.37
C THR A 297 -35.29 -6.24 18.26
N ILE A 298 -34.98 -5.19 17.46
CA ILE A 298 -35.90 -4.06 17.28
C ILE A 298 -37.25 -4.53 16.72
N VAL A 299 -37.24 -5.36 15.68
CA VAL A 299 -38.46 -5.88 15.05
C VAL A 299 -39.26 -6.73 16.06
N THR A 300 -38.60 -7.68 16.74
CA THR A 300 -39.27 -8.58 17.67
C THR A 300 -39.87 -7.83 18.89
N VAL A 301 -39.11 -6.91 19.48
CA VAL A 301 -39.58 -6.07 20.57
C VAL A 301 -40.74 -5.19 20.13
N SER A 302 -40.67 -4.57 18.94
CA SER A 302 -41.76 -3.76 18.38
C SER A 302 -43.05 -4.58 18.22
N VAL A 303 -42.94 -5.83 17.72
CA VAL A 303 -44.09 -6.74 17.60
C VAL A 303 -44.67 -7.09 18.98
N VAL A 304 -43.82 -7.38 19.97
CA VAL A 304 -44.26 -7.67 21.33
C VAL A 304 -45.00 -6.46 21.95
N LEU A 305 -44.46 -5.26 21.82
CA LEU A 305 -45.06 -4.01 22.30
C LEU A 305 -46.44 -3.74 21.66
N LEU A 306 -46.54 -3.92 20.34
CA LEU A 306 -47.82 -3.77 19.61
C LEU A 306 -48.83 -4.83 20.02
N ALA A 307 -48.42 -6.06 20.26
CA ALA A 307 -49.30 -7.14 20.73
C ALA A 307 -49.77 -6.94 22.17
N MET A 308 -48.95 -6.36 23.04
CA MET A 308 -49.33 -6.01 24.40
C MET A 308 -50.36 -4.89 24.47
N ASN A 309 -50.07 -3.77 23.83
CA ASN A 309 -50.99 -2.65 23.72
C ASN A 309 -50.57 -1.74 22.56
N TRP A 310 -51.32 -1.78 21.46
CA TRP A 310 -50.96 -1.04 20.24
C TRP A 310 -51.02 0.49 20.42
N GLN A 311 -51.93 1.01 21.27
CA GLN A 311 -52.06 2.44 21.52
C GLN A 311 -50.84 2.97 22.26
N LEU A 312 -50.42 2.28 23.33
CA LEU A 312 -49.23 2.66 24.10
C LEU A 312 -47.95 2.51 23.28
N ALA A 313 -47.88 1.49 22.39
CA ALA A 313 -46.75 1.29 21.49
C ALA A 313 -46.61 2.45 20.50
N LEU A 314 -47.68 2.92 19.89
CA LEU A 314 -47.65 4.07 18.97
C LEU A 314 -47.21 5.36 19.70
N ILE A 315 -47.69 5.58 20.90
CA ILE A 315 -47.30 6.72 21.75
C ILE A 315 -45.80 6.65 22.08
N ALA A 316 -45.31 5.48 22.48
CA ALA A 316 -43.88 5.25 22.77
C ALA A 316 -42.96 5.48 21.57
N MET A 317 -43.48 5.24 20.36
CA MET A 317 -42.74 5.43 19.11
C MET A 317 -42.79 6.90 18.57
N LEU A 318 -43.61 7.75 19.13
CA LEU A 318 -43.79 9.16 18.72
C LEU A 318 -42.47 9.95 18.68
N PRO A 319 -41.49 9.78 19.57
CA PRO A 319 -40.21 10.47 19.47
C PRO A 319 -39.30 10.03 18.29
N LEU A 320 -39.51 8.84 17.70
CA LEU A 320 -38.62 8.31 16.64
C LEU A 320 -38.56 9.16 15.38
N PRO A 321 -39.66 9.73 14.83
CA PRO A 321 -39.59 10.67 13.71
C PRO A 321 -38.75 11.91 14.03
N PHE A 322 -38.89 12.47 15.24
CA PHE A 322 -38.08 13.61 15.70
C PHE A 322 -36.59 13.23 15.76
N LEU A 323 -36.30 12.05 16.28
CA LEU A 323 -34.95 11.51 16.31
C LEU A 323 -34.36 11.46 14.90
N PHE A 324 -35.10 10.94 13.91
CA PHE A 324 -34.63 10.85 12.52
C PHE A 324 -34.26 12.23 11.95
N PHE A 325 -35.08 13.25 12.15
CA PHE A 325 -34.79 14.61 11.64
C PHE A 325 -33.58 15.25 12.33
N ILE A 326 -33.47 15.12 13.64
CA ILE A 326 -32.35 15.66 14.42
C ILE A 326 -31.05 14.97 14.06
N VAL A 327 -31.05 13.64 14.00
CA VAL A 327 -29.90 12.86 13.57
C VAL A 327 -29.46 13.27 12.16
N ARG A 328 -30.38 13.41 11.22
CA ARG A 328 -30.04 13.83 9.84
C ARG A 328 -29.37 15.20 9.80
N LYS A 329 -29.77 16.15 10.63
CA LYS A 329 -29.21 17.51 10.68
C LYS A 329 -27.84 17.53 11.38
N LEU A 330 -27.77 16.98 12.58
CA LEU A 330 -26.55 16.98 13.41
C LEU A 330 -25.47 16.00 12.90
N TRP A 331 -25.86 14.91 12.24
CA TRP A 331 -24.92 13.94 11.67
C TRP A 331 -23.95 14.55 10.66
N ARG A 332 -24.41 15.54 9.89
CA ARG A 332 -23.52 16.27 8.95
C ARG A 332 -22.44 17.04 9.69
N LEU A 333 -22.78 17.67 10.81
CA LEU A 333 -21.84 18.41 11.65
C LEU A 333 -20.82 17.46 12.29
N LEU A 334 -21.30 16.39 12.91
CA LEU A 334 -20.48 15.37 13.55
C LEU A 334 -19.49 14.74 12.56
N ARG A 335 -19.97 14.38 11.38
CA ARG A 335 -19.11 13.82 10.32
C ARG A 335 -18.02 14.78 9.86
N ARG A 336 -18.31 16.08 9.72
CA ARG A 336 -17.31 17.09 9.35
C ARG A 336 -16.26 17.26 10.44
N ALA A 337 -16.66 17.29 11.71
CA ALA A 337 -15.77 17.41 12.85
C ALA A 337 -14.78 16.22 12.91
N PHE A 338 -15.28 14.98 12.84
CA PHE A 338 -14.44 13.79 12.83
C PHE A 338 -13.58 13.68 11.57
N HIS A 339 -14.08 14.06 10.39
CA HIS A 339 -13.28 14.07 9.17
C HIS A 339 -12.08 15.01 9.29
N ASN A 340 -12.28 16.23 9.82
CA ASN A 340 -11.20 17.19 10.05
C ASN A 340 -10.18 16.64 11.08
N TRP A 341 -10.65 16.02 12.16
CA TRP A 341 -9.77 15.38 13.14
C TRP A 341 -8.93 14.26 12.52
N TRP A 342 -9.53 13.35 11.75
CA TRP A 342 -8.81 12.27 11.05
C TRP A 342 -7.79 12.79 10.04
N TYR A 343 -8.12 13.86 9.33
CA TYR A 343 -7.18 14.51 8.41
C TYR A 343 -5.95 15.04 9.15
N ARG A 344 -6.15 15.76 10.28
CA ARG A 344 -5.05 16.28 11.11
C ARG A 344 -4.25 15.18 11.78
N TRP A 345 -4.91 14.11 12.22
CA TRP A 345 -4.24 12.90 12.73
C TRP A 345 -3.30 12.29 11.69
N GLY A 346 -3.73 12.13 10.44
CA GLY A 346 -2.87 11.63 9.36
C GLY A 346 -1.61 12.49 9.16
N ARG A 347 -1.75 13.82 9.12
CA ARG A 347 -0.61 14.74 9.01
C ARG A 347 0.34 14.67 10.21
N PHE A 348 -0.19 14.54 11.40
CA PHE A 348 0.59 14.37 12.63
C PHE A 348 1.38 13.05 12.59
N HIS A 349 0.74 11.96 12.21
CA HIS A 349 1.37 10.64 12.09
C HIS A 349 2.52 10.66 11.07
N THR A 350 2.34 11.30 9.91
CA THR A 350 3.39 11.46 8.90
C THR A 350 4.59 12.21 9.48
N LEU A 351 4.35 13.34 10.17
CA LEU A 351 5.43 14.11 10.81
C LEU A 351 6.23 13.26 11.80
N VAL A 352 5.54 12.51 12.68
CA VAL A 352 6.21 11.66 13.70
C VAL A 352 7.02 10.56 13.03
N SER A 353 6.46 9.91 12.00
CA SER A 353 7.14 8.85 11.25
C SER A 353 8.42 9.36 10.58
N ASP A 354 8.36 10.53 9.94
CA ASP A 354 9.51 11.15 9.29
C ASP A 354 10.59 11.57 10.31
N ALA A 355 10.20 12.22 11.39
CA ALA A 355 11.14 12.69 12.41
C ALA A 355 11.88 11.53 13.09
N LEU A 356 11.15 10.46 13.48
CA LEU A 356 11.75 9.28 14.11
C LEU A 356 12.58 8.45 13.13
N GLY A 357 12.12 8.32 11.87
CA GLY A 357 12.86 7.62 10.83
C GLY A 357 14.21 8.25 10.50
N ARG A 358 14.35 9.58 10.74
CA ARG A 358 15.56 10.38 10.46
C ARG A 358 16.23 10.93 11.72
N VAL A 359 16.00 10.36 12.89
CA VAL A 359 16.49 10.86 14.18
C VAL A 359 18.01 11.04 14.22
N LYS A 360 18.78 10.22 13.48
CA LYS A 360 20.25 10.39 13.38
C LYS A 360 20.63 11.73 12.76
N VAL A 361 19.89 12.16 11.73
CA VAL A 361 20.10 13.46 11.06
C VAL A 361 19.79 14.61 12.01
N THR A 362 18.63 14.55 12.68
CA THR A 362 18.23 15.55 13.68
C THR A 362 19.28 15.72 14.77
N LYS A 363 19.85 14.61 15.27
CA LYS A 363 20.90 14.62 16.30
C LYS A 363 22.24 15.13 15.75
N ALA A 364 22.62 14.71 14.54
CA ALA A 364 23.89 15.13 13.92
C ALA A 364 23.96 16.63 13.66
N PHE A 365 22.81 17.24 13.34
CA PHE A 365 22.72 18.69 13.13
C PHE A 365 22.23 19.49 14.35
N SER A 366 22.08 18.84 15.51
CA SER A 366 21.60 19.45 16.76
C SER A 366 20.27 20.20 16.64
N GLN A 367 19.35 19.69 15.77
CA GLN A 367 18.07 20.32 15.47
C GLN A 367 16.89 19.78 16.31
N GLN A 368 17.16 19.16 17.47
CA GLN A 368 16.12 18.58 18.34
C GLN A 368 15.07 19.61 18.75
N GLN A 369 15.51 20.83 19.10
CA GLN A 369 14.61 21.89 19.55
C GLN A 369 13.68 22.37 18.41
N SER A 370 14.19 22.47 17.20
CA SER A 370 13.40 22.82 16.01
C SER A 370 12.32 21.77 15.70
N GLU A 371 12.68 20.49 15.81
CA GLU A 371 11.71 19.39 15.59
C GLU A 371 10.65 19.33 16.71
N ILE A 372 11.02 19.65 17.98
CA ILE A 372 10.05 19.73 19.07
C ILE A 372 9.04 20.85 18.80
N VAL A 373 9.49 22.03 18.41
CA VAL A 373 8.58 23.15 18.08
C VAL A 373 7.64 22.76 16.91
N ARG A 374 8.17 22.12 15.88
CA ARG A 374 7.39 21.64 14.74
C ARG A 374 6.34 20.59 15.14
N TYR A 375 6.70 19.69 16.06
CA TYR A 375 5.79 18.71 16.64
C TYR A 375 4.70 19.40 17.46
N ASP A 376 5.03 20.36 18.33
CA ASP A 376 4.09 21.04 19.20
C ASP A 376 3.01 21.77 18.41
N VAL A 377 3.38 22.46 17.33
CA VAL A 377 2.42 23.14 16.44
C VAL A 377 1.42 22.14 15.87
N ARG A 378 1.88 20.98 15.38
CA ARG A 378 0.99 19.95 14.80
C ARG A 378 0.16 19.24 15.85
N ASN A 379 0.73 19.04 17.05
CA ASN A 379 0.04 18.44 18.18
C ASN A 379 -1.07 19.35 18.69
N ASP A 380 -0.84 20.66 18.71
CA ASP A 380 -1.89 21.64 19.08
C ASP A 380 -3.01 21.71 18.04
N ASP A 381 -2.69 21.70 16.76
CA ASP A 381 -3.67 21.57 15.67
C ASP A 381 -4.57 20.32 15.85
N LEU A 382 -3.94 19.19 16.20
CA LEU A 382 -4.65 17.92 16.44
C LEU A 382 -5.53 18.01 17.69
N ARG A 383 -4.99 18.58 18.79
CA ARG A 383 -5.72 18.82 20.04
C ARG A 383 -6.98 19.66 19.82
N ALA A 384 -6.83 20.77 19.10
CA ALA A 384 -7.97 21.67 18.82
C ALA A 384 -9.06 20.97 18.00
N ALA A 385 -8.67 20.19 16.97
CA ALA A 385 -9.62 19.44 16.17
C ALA A 385 -10.28 18.29 16.96
N GLY A 386 -9.53 17.61 17.83
CA GLY A 386 -10.03 16.55 18.70
C GLY A 386 -11.04 17.10 19.70
N ALA A 387 -10.67 18.18 20.41
CA ALA A 387 -11.57 18.82 21.37
C ALA A 387 -12.88 19.27 20.71
N TYR A 388 -12.83 19.81 19.48
CA TYR A 388 -14.04 20.19 18.75
C TYR A 388 -14.89 18.96 18.35
N ALA A 389 -14.26 17.88 17.90
CA ALA A 389 -14.96 16.65 17.53
C ALA A 389 -15.62 16.00 18.75
N ASP A 390 -14.90 15.92 19.88
CA ASP A 390 -15.41 15.33 21.13
C ASP A 390 -16.51 16.20 21.76
N ALA A 391 -16.39 17.53 21.75
CA ALA A 391 -17.45 18.43 22.21
C ALA A 391 -18.71 18.29 21.35
N THR A 392 -18.54 18.15 20.02
CA THR A 392 -19.68 17.92 19.10
C THR A 392 -20.35 16.57 19.39
N ALA A 393 -19.57 15.51 19.61
CA ALA A 393 -20.08 14.19 19.99
C ALA A 393 -20.74 14.23 21.38
N GLY A 394 -20.09 14.91 22.34
CA GLY A 394 -20.62 15.13 23.71
C GLY A 394 -21.93 15.89 23.75
N THR A 395 -22.26 16.65 22.71
CA THR A 395 -23.57 17.28 22.57
C THR A 395 -24.57 16.38 21.83
N PHE A 396 -24.12 15.70 20.81
CA PHE A 396 -24.96 14.87 19.95
C PHE A 396 -25.54 13.64 20.70
N PHE A 397 -24.71 12.87 21.37
CA PHE A 397 -25.17 11.64 22.03
C PHE A 397 -26.12 11.87 23.19
N PRO A 398 -25.88 12.79 24.15
CA PRO A 398 -26.85 13.06 25.21
C PRO A 398 -28.20 13.57 24.68
N LEU A 399 -28.20 14.38 23.61
CA LEU A 399 -29.45 14.82 22.98
C LEU A 399 -30.23 13.66 22.36
N MET A 400 -29.56 12.72 21.73
CA MET A 400 -30.18 11.48 21.26
C MET A 400 -30.79 10.67 22.41
N TRP A 401 -30.03 10.51 23.52
CA TRP A 401 -30.52 9.82 24.73
C TRP A 401 -31.74 10.48 25.31
N LEU A 402 -31.77 11.80 25.38
CA LEU A 402 -32.93 12.54 25.87
C LEU A 402 -34.19 12.24 25.02
N ILE A 403 -34.03 12.26 23.67
CA ILE A 403 -35.16 11.99 22.78
C ILE A 403 -35.63 10.55 22.86
N ILE A 404 -34.72 9.58 22.90
CA ILE A 404 -35.07 8.17 23.07
C ILE A 404 -35.73 7.95 24.43
N GLY A 405 -35.16 8.53 25.49
CA GLY A 405 -35.70 8.45 26.85
C GLY A 405 -37.08 9.11 27.02
N SER A 406 -37.41 10.13 26.19
CA SER A 406 -38.75 10.77 26.24
C SER A 406 -39.88 9.80 25.92
N GLY A 407 -39.63 8.72 25.14
CA GLY A 407 -40.58 7.63 24.93
C GLY A 407 -40.98 6.95 26.23
N SER A 408 -40.05 6.74 27.15
CA SER A 408 -40.34 6.17 28.48
C SER A 408 -41.19 7.09 29.34
N LEU A 409 -40.97 8.42 29.25
CA LEU A 409 -41.80 9.41 29.94
C LEU A 409 -43.24 9.42 29.41
N LEU A 410 -43.40 9.30 28.09
CA LEU A 410 -44.74 9.17 27.49
C LEU A 410 -45.42 7.89 27.90
N VAL A 411 -44.72 6.77 28.02
CA VAL A 411 -45.26 5.49 28.54
C VAL A 411 -45.69 5.64 29.98
N TRP A 412 -44.91 6.32 30.83
CA TRP A 412 -45.33 6.59 32.20
C TRP A 412 -46.62 7.42 32.26
N TYR A 413 -46.66 8.53 31.52
CA TYR A 413 -47.81 9.44 31.55
C TYR A 413 -49.09 8.77 31.01
N PHE A 414 -49.07 8.34 29.77
CA PHE A 414 -50.22 7.75 29.11
C PHE A 414 -50.57 6.36 29.67
N GLY A 415 -49.58 5.58 30.05
CA GLY A 415 -49.77 4.29 30.70
C GLY A 415 -50.47 4.41 32.05
N SER A 416 -50.12 5.43 32.84
CA SER A 416 -50.84 5.73 34.09
C SER A 416 -52.32 6.12 33.88
N ILE A 417 -52.58 6.94 32.84
CA ILE A 417 -53.98 7.32 32.47
C ILE A 417 -54.76 6.07 32.03
N LEU A 418 -54.18 5.23 31.16
CA LEU A 418 -54.86 3.99 30.75
C LEU A 418 -55.07 3.01 31.90
N HIS A 419 -54.14 2.97 32.85
CA HIS A 419 -54.31 2.16 34.08
C HIS A 419 -55.46 2.67 34.93
N MET A 420 -55.58 3.98 35.13
CA MET A 420 -56.72 4.55 35.87
C MET A 420 -58.08 4.25 35.22
N HIS A 421 -58.13 4.09 33.91
CA HIS A 421 -59.29 3.61 33.15
C HIS A 421 -59.43 2.08 33.10
N LEU A 422 -58.66 1.33 33.92
CA LEU A 422 -58.64 -0.12 34.01
C LEU A 422 -58.35 -0.87 32.69
N SER A 423 -57.71 -0.17 31.71
CA SER A 423 -57.41 -0.73 30.41
C SER A 423 -56.11 -1.56 30.40
N ILE A 424 -55.16 -1.27 31.32
CA ILE A 424 -53.89 -1.96 31.46
C ILE A 424 -53.47 -2.10 32.93
N THR A 425 -52.58 -3.07 33.22
CA THR A 425 -52.07 -3.33 34.59
C THR A 425 -50.75 -2.58 34.84
N ILE A 426 -50.34 -2.44 36.12
CA ILE A 426 -49.04 -1.85 36.50
C ILE A 426 -47.90 -2.70 35.95
N GLY A 427 -48.01 -4.03 36.01
CA GLY A 427 -47.02 -4.95 35.45
C GLY A 427 -46.83 -4.77 33.94
N THR A 428 -47.91 -4.46 33.20
CA THR A 428 -47.83 -4.13 31.78
C THR A 428 -47.00 -2.89 31.54
N ILE A 429 -47.15 -1.81 32.33
CA ILE A 429 -46.36 -0.59 32.22
C ILE A 429 -44.88 -0.89 32.47
N ILE A 430 -44.56 -1.64 33.51
CA ILE A 430 -43.18 -2.01 33.86
C ILE A 430 -42.54 -2.87 32.76
N ALA A 431 -43.24 -3.88 32.25
CA ALA A 431 -42.74 -4.69 31.15
C ALA A 431 -42.53 -3.86 29.87
N PHE A 432 -43.44 -2.91 29.60
CA PHE A 432 -43.36 -2.03 28.47
C PHE A 432 -42.07 -1.18 28.50
N LEU A 433 -41.76 -0.59 29.68
CA LEU A 433 -40.53 0.17 29.90
C LEU A 433 -39.27 -0.70 29.76
N ALA A 434 -39.29 -1.92 30.28
CA ALA A 434 -38.20 -2.86 30.18
C ALA A 434 -37.95 -3.28 28.71
N TYR A 435 -39.00 -3.55 27.94
CA TYR A 435 -38.85 -3.83 26.48
C TYR A 435 -38.38 -2.62 25.73
N LEU A 436 -38.83 -1.40 26.03
CA LEU A 436 -38.38 -0.19 25.41
C LEU A 436 -36.87 0.06 25.64
N ALA A 437 -36.40 -0.23 26.87
CA ALA A 437 -34.98 -0.16 27.21
C ALA A 437 -34.11 -1.13 26.37
N MET A 438 -34.64 -2.31 26.02
CA MET A 438 -33.92 -3.28 25.18
C MET A 438 -33.66 -2.78 23.75
N VAL A 439 -34.41 -1.80 23.24
CA VAL A 439 -34.28 -1.24 21.89
C VAL A 439 -33.23 -0.11 21.84
N GLN A 440 -32.88 0.49 22.97
CA GLN A 440 -31.97 1.66 23.02
C GLN A 440 -30.62 1.35 22.48
N HIS A 441 -29.93 0.34 23.01
CA HIS A 441 -28.58 -0.04 22.60
C HIS A 441 -28.49 -0.48 21.10
N PRO A 442 -29.39 -1.31 20.57
CA PRO A 442 -29.48 -1.61 19.14
C PRO A 442 -29.60 -0.37 18.22
N LEU A 443 -30.41 0.63 18.60
CA LEU A 443 -30.58 1.85 17.81
C LEU A 443 -29.29 2.68 17.74
N GLU A 444 -28.59 2.80 18.86
CA GLU A 444 -27.29 3.50 18.90
C GLU A 444 -26.26 2.84 18.00
N PHE A 445 -26.14 1.53 18.14
CA PHE A 445 -25.18 0.78 17.35
C PHE A 445 -25.44 0.87 15.85
N LEU A 446 -26.69 0.78 15.41
CA LEU A 446 -27.04 0.95 13.99
C LEU A 446 -26.61 2.33 13.45
N GLY A 447 -26.69 3.37 14.27
CA GLY A 447 -26.19 4.69 13.93
C GLY A 447 -24.67 4.69 13.66
N GLN A 448 -23.88 4.02 14.47
CA GLN A 448 -22.41 3.97 14.38
C GLN A 448 -21.91 2.94 13.35
N SER A 449 -22.65 1.87 13.12
CA SER A 449 -22.25 0.71 12.29
C SER A 449 -21.93 1.08 10.83
N THR A 450 -22.56 2.12 10.29
CA THR A 450 -22.36 2.57 8.90
C THR A 450 -20.90 2.93 8.61
N GLN A 451 -20.19 3.53 9.56
CA GLN A 451 -18.77 3.88 9.38
C GLN A 451 -17.89 2.63 9.41
N TRP A 452 -18.15 1.72 10.34
CA TRP A 452 -17.41 0.47 10.47
C TRP A 452 -17.55 -0.40 9.22
N ILE A 453 -18.77 -0.57 8.75
CA ILE A 453 -19.07 -1.30 7.51
C ILE A 453 -18.35 -0.66 6.32
N THR A 454 -18.38 0.66 6.18
CA THR A 454 -17.72 1.35 5.06
C THR A 454 -16.20 1.19 5.12
N ARG A 455 -15.57 1.30 6.30
CA ARG A 455 -14.13 1.07 6.47
C ARG A 455 -13.74 -0.35 6.09
N ALA A 456 -14.47 -1.33 6.62
CA ALA A 456 -14.20 -2.74 6.38
C ALA A 456 -14.41 -3.15 4.91
N LEU A 457 -15.45 -2.62 4.24
CA LEU A 457 -15.64 -2.84 2.81
C LEU A 457 -14.53 -2.19 1.97
N THR A 458 -14.05 -1.01 2.37
CA THR A 458 -12.91 -0.37 1.71
C THR A 458 -11.62 -1.17 1.90
N ALA A 459 -11.40 -1.71 3.11
CA ALA A 459 -10.28 -2.63 3.38
C ALA A 459 -10.37 -3.90 2.53
N ALA A 460 -11.58 -4.48 2.42
CA ALA A 460 -11.83 -5.65 1.60
C ALA A 460 -11.51 -5.42 0.11
N GLU A 461 -11.90 -4.27 -0.45
CA GLU A 461 -11.57 -3.93 -1.83
C GLU A 461 -10.07 -3.81 -2.05
N ARG A 462 -9.33 -3.21 -1.10
CA ARG A 462 -7.86 -3.16 -1.19
C ARG A 462 -7.21 -4.54 -1.12
N VAL A 463 -7.76 -5.45 -0.31
CA VAL A 463 -7.34 -6.85 -0.29
C VAL A 463 -7.65 -7.52 -1.63
N PHE A 464 -8.84 -7.31 -2.18
CA PHE A 464 -9.22 -7.86 -3.49
C PHE A 464 -8.41 -7.27 -4.64
N GLU A 465 -8.01 -6.01 -4.55
CA GLU A 465 -7.09 -5.39 -5.52
C GLU A 465 -5.77 -6.17 -5.61
N VAL A 466 -5.24 -6.68 -4.48
CA VAL A 466 -4.05 -7.54 -4.47
C VAL A 466 -4.34 -8.93 -5.01
N LEU A 467 -5.46 -9.54 -4.57
CA LEU A 467 -5.84 -10.90 -5.01
C LEU A 467 -6.14 -10.98 -6.51
N ASP A 468 -6.64 -9.89 -7.09
CA ASP A 468 -6.99 -9.77 -8.51
C ASP A 468 -5.84 -9.17 -9.35
N ALA A 469 -4.73 -8.76 -8.73
CA ALA A 469 -3.57 -8.24 -9.43
C ALA A 469 -2.93 -9.34 -10.28
N GLU A 470 -2.44 -8.97 -11.47
CA GLU A 470 -1.80 -9.87 -12.41
C GLU A 470 -0.53 -10.49 -11.81
N SER A 471 -0.41 -11.82 -11.86
CA SER A 471 0.74 -12.55 -11.31
C SER A 471 1.78 -12.88 -12.37
N ASP A 472 3.03 -13.04 -11.93
CA ASP A 472 4.13 -13.54 -12.77
C ASP A 472 3.81 -14.94 -13.35
N SER A 473 3.10 -15.79 -12.59
CA SER A 473 2.70 -17.12 -13.07
C SER A 473 1.70 -17.08 -14.21
N GLU A 474 0.88 -16.03 -14.32
CA GLU A 474 -0.06 -15.81 -15.44
C GLU A 474 0.65 -15.23 -16.66
N ARG A 475 1.66 -14.38 -16.45
CA ARG A 475 2.54 -13.84 -17.52
C ARG A 475 3.60 -14.83 -17.98
N GLY A 476 4.09 -15.66 -17.08
CA GLY A 476 5.24 -16.53 -17.25
C GLY A 476 4.92 -17.98 -17.64
N ARG A 477 3.74 -18.25 -18.17
CA ARG A 477 3.42 -19.56 -18.78
C ARG A 477 4.14 -19.75 -20.12
N GLY A 478 5.50 -19.74 -20.07
CA GLY A 478 6.26 -20.43 -21.06
C GLY A 478 6.07 -21.92 -20.82
N ASP A 479 5.70 -22.67 -21.84
CA ASP A 479 5.45 -24.11 -21.74
C ASP A 479 6.75 -24.93 -21.77
N ILE A 480 7.90 -24.26 -22.03
CA ILE A 480 9.20 -24.94 -22.21
C ILE A 480 9.92 -25.03 -20.86
N GLU A 481 10.03 -26.23 -20.32
CA GLU A 481 10.88 -26.50 -19.17
C GLU A 481 12.33 -26.73 -19.62
N LEU A 482 13.26 -25.99 -19.03
CA LEU A 482 14.70 -26.14 -19.27
C LEU A 482 15.27 -27.14 -18.28
N ALA A 483 15.55 -28.36 -18.72
CA ALA A 483 16.20 -29.38 -17.90
C ALA A 483 17.66 -28.96 -17.60
N GLU A 484 18.40 -28.53 -18.62
CA GLU A 484 19.78 -28.04 -18.52
C GLU A 484 19.93 -26.75 -19.34
N ILE A 485 20.76 -25.83 -18.86
CA ILE A 485 21.09 -24.57 -19.53
C ILE A 485 22.61 -24.56 -19.75
N ARG A 486 23.04 -24.39 -21.00
CA ARG A 486 24.45 -24.15 -21.34
C ARG A 486 24.89 -22.75 -20.97
N GLY A 487 23.95 -21.79 -21.02
CA GLY A 487 24.16 -20.41 -20.65
C GLY A 487 24.51 -19.49 -21.80
N GLU A 488 24.17 -19.81 -23.05
CA GLU A 488 24.23 -18.83 -24.13
C GLU A 488 23.10 -17.80 -23.95
N VAL A 489 23.44 -16.51 -23.97
CA VAL A 489 22.48 -15.42 -23.83
C VAL A 489 22.59 -14.47 -25.01
N GLU A 490 21.46 -14.19 -25.67
CA GLU A 490 21.44 -13.28 -26.80
C GLU A 490 20.30 -12.25 -26.66
N TYR A 491 20.64 -10.98 -26.77
CA TYR A 491 19.72 -9.83 -26.82
C TYR A 491 19.59 -9.37 -28.27
N ARG A 492 18.37 -9.25 -28.80
CA ARG A 492 18.12 -8.78 -30.16
C ARG A 492 17.19 -7.58 -30.17
N ASN A 493 17.73 -6.41 -30.48
CA ASN A 493 17.01 -5.14 -30.63
C ASN A 493 16.10 -4.81 -29.43
N ILE A 494 16.61 -4.96 -28.22
CA ILE A 494 15.85 -4.75 -27.02
C ILE A 494 15.57 -3.28 -26.79
N GLY A 495 14.27 -2.93 -26.74
CA GLY A 495 13.74 -1.68 -26.23
C GLY A 495 12.93 -1.95 -24.95
N PHE A 496 13.13 -1.10 -23.93
CA PHE A 496 12.44 -1.24 -22.65
C PHE A 496 12.36 0.05 -21.86
N GLY A 497 11.21 0.27 -21.18
CA GLY A 497 11.01 1.32 -20.20
C GLY A 497 10.18 0.85 -18.99
N TYR A 498 10.57 1.25 -17.79
CA TYR A 498 9.76 0.98 -16.59
C TYR A 498 8.41 1.66 -16.67
N GLU A 499 8.38 2.86 -17.26
CA GLU A 499 7.16 3.59 -17.61
C GLU A 499 7.05 3.69 -19.14
N LYS A 500 5.84 3.57 -19.68
CA LYS A 500 5.58 3.53 -21.14
C LYS A 500 6.09 4.76 -21.91
N HIS A 501 6.30 5.87 -21.21
CA HIS A 501 6.74 7.14 -21.80
C HIS A 501 8.25 7.42 -21.65
N GLN A 502 8.98 6.56 -20.93
CA GLN A 502 10.42 6.74 -20.69
C GLN A 502 11.17 5.47 -21.04
N GLN A 503 11.68 5.43 -22.28
CA GLN A 503 12.50 4.32 -22.74
C GLN A 503 13.90 4.40 -22.10
N VAL A 504 14.28 3.34 -21.36
CA VAL A 504 15.56 3.22 -20.66
C VAL A 504 16.57 2.49 -21.51
N LEU A 505 16.16 1.45 -22.25
CA LEU A 505 17.00 0.74 -23.22
C LEU A 505 16.47 0.98 -24.62
N LYS A 506 17.38 1.19 -25.59
CA LYS A 506 17.06 1.53 -26.97
C LYS A 506 17.91 0.68 -27.90
N GLU A 507 17.29 -0.25 -28.63
CA GLU A 507 17.91 -1.09 -29.67
C GLU A 507 19.16 -1.86 -29.18
N VAL A 508 19.13 -2.36 -27.93
CA VAL A 508 20.26 -3.08 -27.33
C VAL A 508 20.37 -4.47 -27.92
N SER A 509 21.53 -4.78 -28.53
CA SER A 509 21.82 -6.08 -29.11
C SER A 509 23.24 -6.54 -28.74
N PHE A 510 23.37 -7.76 -28.24
CA PHE A 510 24.63 -8.42 -27.94
C PHE A 510 24.44 -9.91 -27.75
N LYS A 511 25.56 -10.66 -27.77
CA LYS A 511 25.56 -12.11 -27.54
C LYS A 511 26.72 -12.52 -26.61
N VAL A 512 26.42 -13.41 -25.65
CA VAL A 512 27.39 -13.99 -24.69
C VAL A 512 27.40 -15.49 -24.86
N LYS A 513 28.57 -16.08 -25.06
CA LYS A 513 28.72 -17.52 -25.19
C LYS A 513 28.76 -18.20 -23.80
N PRO A 514 28.46 -19.51 -23.74
CA PRO A 514 28.58 -20.28 -22.51
C PRO A 514 29.94 -20.13 -21.84
N GLY A 515 29.95 -19.93 -20.53
CA GLY A 515 31.16 -19.78 -19.72
C GLY A 515 31.93 -18.46 -19.89
N GLN A 516 31.42 -17.51 -20.69
CA GLN A 516 32.00 -16.19 -20.84
C GLN A 516 31.53 -15.21 -19.76
N MET A 517 32.38 -14.26 -19.45
CA MET A 517 32.05 -13.14 -18.57
C MET A 517 31.84 -11.87 -19.40
N LEU A 518 30.65 -11.27 -19.31
CA LEU A 518 30.29 -9.95 -19.82
C LEU A 518 30.34 -8.91 -18.71
N GLY A 519 31.16 -7.87 -18.89
CA GLY A 519 31.17 -6.70 -18.01
C GLY A 519 30.30 -5.57 -18.57
N LEU A 520 29.35 -5.09 -17.79
CA LEU A 520 28.50 -3.93 -18.11
C LEU A 520 29.12 -2.65 -17.54
N VAL A 521 29.44 -1.70 -18.39
CA VAL A 521 30.13 -0.43 -18.06
C VAL A 521 29.28 0.75 -18.50
N GLY A 522 29.31 1.85 -17.77
CA GLY A 522 28.60 3.08 -18.13
C GLY A 522 28.27 3.92 -16.90
N LYS A 523 27.83 5.15 -17.13
CA LYS A 523 27.41 6.08 -16.07
C LYS A 523 26.23 5.53 -15.27
N SER A 524 25.98 6.11 -14.08
CA SER A 524 24.75 5.83 -13.35
C SER A 524 23.55 6.19 -14.23
N GLY A 525 22.52 5.33 -14.25
CA GLY A 525 21.32 5.53 -15.09
C GLY A 525 21.48 5.12 -16.56
N ALA A 526 22.64 4.62 -17.01
CA ALA A 526 22.84 4.20 -18.41
C ALA A 526 22.06 2.93 -18.83
N GLY A 527 21.40 2.23 -17.92
CA GLY A 527 20.61 1.03 -18.22
C GLY A 527 21.25 -0.31 -17.81
N LYS A 528 22.40 -0.30 -17.10
CA LYS A 528 23.10 -1.54 -16.69
C LYS A 528 22.22 -2.49 -15.86
N SER A 529 21.64 -1.99 -14.78
CA SER A 529 20.73 -2.77 -13.92
C SER A 529 19.45 -3.18 -14.65
N THR A 530 19.03 -2.43 -15.65
CA THR A 530 17.85 -2.76 -16.47
C THR A 530 18.13 -3.98 -17.35
N ILE A 531 19.33 -4.13 -17.92
CA ILE A 531 19.74 -5.35 -18.64
C ILE A 531 19.67 -6.55 -17.69
N ILE A 532 20.18 -6.43 -16.48
CA ILE A 532 20.13 -7.51 -15.46
C ILE A 532 18.69 -7.83 -15.08
N ASN A 533 17.84 -6.84 -14.87
CA ASN A 533 16.43 -7.04 -14.53
C ASN A 533 15.65 -7.79 -15.63
N LEU A 534 15.96 -7.49 -16.90
CA LEU A 534 15.41 -8.22 -18.05
C LEU A 534 15.98 -9.65 -18.14
N LEU A 535 17.27 -9.85 -17.85
CA LEU A 535 17.88 -11.16 -17.79
C LEU A 535 17.25 -12.03 -16.70
N CYS A 536 16.97 -11.48 -15.49
CA CYS A 536 16.24 -12.16 -14.43
C CYS A 536 14.75 -12.38 -14.80
N ARG A 537 14.30 -11.81 -15.91
CA ARG A 537 12.89 -11.77 -16.33
C ARG A 537 11.99 -11.23 -15.23
N PHE A 538 12.47 -10.21 -14.47
CA PHE A 538 11.62 -9.41 -13.58
C PHE A 538 10.64 -8.53 -14.37
N TYR A 539 11.02 -8.23 -15.61
CA TYR A 539 10.24 -7.52 -16.62
C TYR A 539 10.42 -8.20 -17.97
N ASP A 540 9.43 -8.11 -18.83
CA ASP A 540 9.55 -8.49 -20.25
C ASP A 540 9.92 -7.26 -21.07
N ALA A 541 10.73 -7.46 -22.15
CA ALA A 541 11.08 -6.39 -23.06
C ALA A 541 9.85 -5.85 -23.79
N ASP A 542 9.79 -4.52 -24.01
CA ASP A 542 8.71 -3.89 -24.77
C ASP A 542 8.91 -4.10 -26.28
N GLU A 543 10.17 -4.12 -26.75
CA GLU A 543 10.57 -4.36 -28.13
C GLU A 543 11.76 -5.33 -28.18
N GLY A 544 11.84 -6.10 -29.26
CA GLY A 544 12.89 -7.10 -29.43
C GLY A 544 12.66 -8.39 -28.63
N GLU A 545 13.68 -9.23 -28.54
CA GLU A 545 13.58 -10.54 -27.90
C GLU A 545 14.90 -11.00 -27.28
N ILE A 546 14.81 -11.66 -26.10
CA ILE A 546 15.94 -12.25 -25.39
C ILE A 546 15.89 -13.76 -25.60
N PHE A 547 17.05 -14.37 -25.92
CA PHE A 547 17.16 -15.80 -26.13
C PHE A 547 18.13 -16.42 -25.10
N ILE A 548 17.76 -17.59 -24.58
CA ILE A 548 18.61 -18.44 -23.76
C ILE A 548 18.82 -19.75 -24.50
N ASP A 549 20.05 -20.10 -24.82
CA ASP A 549 20.42 -21.27 -25.61
C ASP A 549 19.60 -21.39 -26.93
N GLY A 550 19.29 -20.24 -27.56
CA GLY A 550 18.51 -20.15 -28.81
C GLY A 550 16.99 -20.21 -28.62
N ILE A 551 16.48 -20.36 -27.40
CA ILE A 551 15.04 -20.40 -27.09
C ILE A 551 14.61 -19.01 -26.61
N PRO A 552 13.49 -18.44 -27.12
CA PRO A 552 12.97 -17.16 -26.63
C PRO A 552 12.65 -17.24 -25.14
N LEU A 553 13.19 -16.31 -24.33
CA LEU A 553 13.02 -16.32 -22.87
C LEU A 553 11.54 -16.23 -22.45
N ARG A 554 10.70 -15.58 -23.25
CA ARG A 554 9.25 -15.49 -22.97
C ARG A 554 8.53 -16.84 -23.04
N ASP A 555 9.06 -17.81 -23.83
CA ASP A 555 8.45 -19.11 -24.04
C ASP A 555 8.92 -20.14 -22.99
N VAL A 556 9.92 -19.78 -22.18
CA VAL A 556 10.50 -20.61 -21.13
C VAL A 556 9.71 -20.49 -19.83
N SER A 557 9.51 -21.60 -19.13
CA SER A 557 8.95 -21.61 -17.76
C SER A 557 9.83 -20.79 -16.82
N LEU A 558 9.20 -19.79 -16.17
CA LEU A 558 9.88 -18.86 -15.27
C LEU A 558 10.57 -19.57 -14.11
N TRP A 559 9.92 -20.62 -13.60
CA TRP A 559 10.44 -21.42 -12.49
C TRP A 559 11.69 -22.22 -12.88
N SER A 560 11.64 -22.93 -14.01
CA SER A 560 12.79 -23.70 -14.49
C SER A 560 13.98 -22.82 -14.81
N TYR A 561 13.74 -21.61 -15.35
CA TYR A 561 14.76 -20.64 -15.69
C TYR A 561 15.41 -20.01 -14.46
N ARG A 562 14.60 -19.41 -13.56
CA ARG A 562 15.12 -18.74 -12.36
C ARG A 562 15.86 -19.70 -11.42
N GLY A 563 15.47 -20.97 -11.40
CA GLY A 563 16.20 -22.02 -10.69
C GLY A 563 17.62 -22.28 -11.21
N LYS A 564 18.00 -21.74 -12.36
CA LYS A 564 19.34 -21.86 -12.95
C LYS A 564 20.12 -20.54 -12.92
N LEU A 565 19.55 -19.49 -12.29
CA LEU A 565 20.19 -18.20 -12.11
C LEU A 565 20.79 -18.09 -10.71
N GLY A 566 21.99 -17.54 -10.60
CA GLY A 566 22.59 -17.10 -9.35
C GLY A 566 22.76 -15.58 -9.34
N VAL A 567 22.42 -14.93 -8.23
CA VAL A 567 22.52 -13.48 -8.11
C VAL A 567 23.28 -13.12 -6.85
N VAL A 568 24.34 -12.32 -6.99
CA VAL A 568 25.07 -11.69 -5.89
C VAL A 568 24.90 -10.18 -6.03
N LEU A 569 24.10 -9.58 -5.14
CA LEU A 569 23.73 -8.16 -5.16
C LEU A 569 24.81 -7.29 -4.51
N GLN A 570 24.83 -6.01 -4.88
CA GLN A 570 25.69 -4.96 -4.32
C GLN A 570 25.51 -4.84 -2.80
N GLU A 571 24.25 -4.79 -2.33
CA GLU A 571 23.93 -4.84 -0.91
C GLU A 571 23.59 -6.29 -0.53
N PRO A 572 24.48 -6.99 0.24
CA PRO A 572 24.24 -8.37 0.62
C PRO A 572 23.03 -8.44 1.56
N PHE A 573 22.01 -9.18 1.15
CA PHE A 573 20.80 -9.38 1.92
C PHE A 573 20.77 -10.79 2.54
N LEU A 574 20.59 -10.83 3.88
CA LEU A 574 20.39 -12.05 4.62
C LEU A 574 18.99 -12.06 5.27
N PHE A 575 18.35 -13.21 5.21
CA PHE A 575 17.09 -13.45 5.91
C PHE A 575 17.36 -13.70 7.40
N SER A 576 16.40 -13.33 8.24
CA SER A 576 16.44 -13.68 9.66
C SER A 576 16.48 -15.21 9.81
N GLY A 577 17.40 -15.72 10.60
CA GLY A 577 17.68 -17.14 10.76
C GLY A 577 19.17 -17.39 10.98
N THR A 578 19.62 -18.63 10.84
CA THR A 578 21.01 -19.03 11.02
C THR A 578 21.87 -18.74 9.79
N ILE A 579 23.19 -18.80 9.94
CA ILE A 579 24.13 -18.72 8.81
C ILE A 579 23.91 -19.92 7.87
N ALA A 580 23.73 -21.12 8.41
CA ALA A 580 23.45 -22.33 7.61
C ALA A 580 22.19 -22.19 6.76
N GLU A 581 21.06 -21.74 7.34
CA GLU A 581 19.81 -21.48 6.61
C GLU A 581 19.99 -20.46 5.50
N ASN A 582 20.78 -19.43 5.74
CA ASN A 582 21.07 -18.42 4.72
C ASN A 582 21.92 -18.95 3.57
N ILE A 583 22.90 -19.81 3.82
CA ILE A 583 23.68 -20.48 2.76
C ILE A 583 22.78 -21.45 1.98
N ALA A 584 21.98 -22.26 2.69
CA ALA A 584 21.11 -23.27 2.11
C ALA A 584 19.82 -22.70 1.45
N TYR A 585 19.61 -21.37 1.46
CA TYR A 585 18.37 -20.74 1.00
C TYR A 585 17.92 -21.19 -0.40
N ALA A 586 18.84 -21.37 -1.33
CA ALA A 586 18.54 -21.81 -2.70
C ALA A 586 18.47 -23.34 -2.85
N LYS A 587 18.96 -24.11 -1.85
CA LYS A 587 18.94 -25.56 -1.79
C LYS A 587 18.64 -25.98 -0.34
N PRO A 588 17.35 -25.90 0.11
CA PRO A 588 16.99 -26.14 1.52
C PRO A 588 17.34 -27.53 2.04
N ASP A 589 17.37 -28.53 1.15
CA ASP A 589 17.68 -29.95 1.49
C ASP A 589 19.18 -30.26 1.39
N ALA A 590 20.07 -29.24 1.34
CA ALA A 590 21.50 -29.44 1.27
C ALA A 590 22.03 -30.09 2.56
N ALA A 591 22.90 -31.09 2.41
CA ALA A 591 23.58 -31.72 3.54
C ALA A 591 24.54 -30.71 4.23
N PRO A 592 24.77 -30.84 5.55
CA PRO A 592 25.70 -29.95 6.27
C PRO A 592 27.11 -29.92 5.66
N GLU A 593 27.57 -31.03 5.10
CA GLU A 593 28.84 -31.14 4.40
C GLU A 593 28.90 -30.30 3.13
N GLU A 594 27.79 -30.22 2.38
CA GLU A 594 27.67 -29.37 1.18
C GLU A 594 27.70 -27.88 1.56
N ILE A 595 26.99 -27.51 2.65
CA ILE A 595 26.98 -26.14 3.18
C ILE A 595 28.40 -25.75 3.62
N MET A 596 29.09 -26.59 4.33
CA MET A 596 30.49 -26.37 4.76
C MET A 596 31.44 -26.26 3.57
N ALA A 597 31.28 -27.11 2.56
CA ALA A 597 32.09 -27.05 1.34
C ALA A 597 31.88 -25.71 0.59
N ALA A 598 30.64 -25.29 0.43
CA ALA A 598 30.33 -24.01 -0.18
C ALA A 598 30.89 -22.80 0.61
N ALA A 599 30.82 -22.87 1.95
CA ALA A 599 31.39 -21.85 2.83
C ALA A 599 32.93 -21.79 2.74
N LYS A 600 33.60 -22.93 2.62
CA LYS A 600 35.05 -22.98 2.40
C LYS A 600 35.47 -22.35 1.07
N ILE A 601 34.77 -22.67 0.00
CA ILE A 601 35.02 -22.09 -1.34
C ILE A 601 34.79 -20.57 -1.31
N ALA A 602 33.84 -20.09 -0.53
CA ALA A 602 33.51 -18.66 -0.36
C ALA A 602 34.43 -17.93 0.64
N ASN A 603 35.46 -18.57 1.19
CA ASN A 603 36.30 -18.04 2.28
C ASN A 603 35.44 -17.59 3.51
N ALA A 604 34.32 -18.27 3.75
CA ALA A 604 33.42 -17.97 4.86
C ALA A 604 33.59 -18.89 6.07
N HIS A 605 34.10 -20.08 5.88
CA HIS A 605 34.18 -21.11 6.91
C HIS A 605 34.88 -20.63 8.19
N ASP A 606 36.06 -20.01 8.06
CA ASP A 606 36.91 -19.66 9.20
C ASP A 606 36.25 -18.63 10.12
N PHE A 607 35.61 -17.60 9.57
CA PHE A 607 34.87 -16.67 10.40
C PHE A 607 33.61 -17.31 11.01
N ILE A 608 32.92 -18.21 10.27
CA ILE A 608 31.72 -18.90 10.77
C ILE A 608 32.07 -19.73 12.02
N ILE A 609 33.13 -20.54 11.97
CA ILE A 609 33.52 -21.35 13.12
C ILE A 609 34.09 -20.53 14.28
N SER A 610 34.49 -19.28 14.04
CA SER A 610 34.91 -18.35 15.10
C SER A 610 33.75 -17.76 15.88
N LYS A 611 32.49 -17.85 15.36
CA LYS A 611 31.29 -17.41 16.08
C LYS A 611 30.93 -18.42 17.18
N PRO A 612 30.29 -17.97 18.28
CA PRO A 612 29.93 -18.87 19.39
C PRO A 612 29.11 -20.07 18.97
N ASP A 613 28.11 -19.90 18.10
CA ASP A 613 27.22 -20.97 17.64
C ASP A 613 27.59 -21.49 16.23
N GLY A 614 28.71 -21.03 15.65
CA GLY A 614 29.20 -21.48 14.34
C GLY A 614 28.17 -21.30 13.23
N TYR A 615 27.80 -22.40 12.56
CA TYR A 615 26.81 -22.37 11.49
C TYR A 615 25.37 -22.11 11.96
N ASP A 616 25.08 -22.34 13.25
CA ASP A 616 23.77 -22.06 13.87
C ASP A 616 23.68 -20.63 14.42
N GLU A 617 24.73 -19.83 14.28
CA GLU A 617 24.74 -18.41 14.68
C GLU A 617 23.64 -17.64 13.96
N GLN A 618 22.84 -16.91 14.75
CA GLN A 618 21.74 -16.08 14.26
C GLN A 618 22.25 -14.80 13.62
N VAL A 619 21.93 -14.56 12.37
CA VAL A 619 22.40 -13.37 11.62
C VAL A 619 21.67 -12.07 12.02
N GLY A 620 20.52 -12.17 12.70
CA GLY A 620 19.67 -11.04 13.07
C GLY A 620 18.90 -10.43 11.90
N GLU A 621 18.20 -9.33 12.15
CA GLU A 621 17.41 -8.64 11.11
C GLU A 621 18.34 -8.09 10.03
N ARG A 622 18.13 -8.48 8.77
CA ARG A 622 18.97 -8.12 7.61
C ARG A 622 20.47 -8.39 7.83
N GLY A 623 20.78 -9.37 8.65
CA GLY A 623 22.17 -9.74 8.94
C GLY A 623 22.94 -8.72 9.78
N ASN A 624 22.28 -7.90 10.61
CA ASN A 624 22.90 -6.82 11.37
C ASN A 624 23.98 -7.28 12.38
N ARG A 625 24.08 -8.60 12.67
CA ARG A 625 25.12 -9.17 13.53
C ARG A 625 26.40 -9.54 12.79
N LEU A 626 26.40 -9.42 11.46
CA LEU A 626 27.57 -9.70 10.63
C LEU A 626 28.11 -8.43 10.02
N SER A 627 29.43 -8.37 9.83
CA SER A 627 30.08 -7.29 9.07
C SER A 627 29.69 -7.33 7.57
N GLY A 628 29.94 -6.25 6.84
CA GLY A 628 29.64 -6.18 5.40
C GLY A 628 30.32 -7.31 4.61
N GLY A 629 31.59 -7.56 4.87
CA GLY A 629 32.34 -8.61 4.22
C GLY A 629 31.92 -10.03 4.60
N GLU A 630 31.52 -10.26 5.87
CA GLU A 630 30.96 -11.55 6.31
C GLU A 630 29.63 -11.83 5.61
N LYS A 631 28.70 -10.84 5.55
CA LYS A 631 27.43 -10.97 4.81
C LYS A 631 27.67 -11.35 3.36
N GLN A 632 28.63 -10.70 2.72
CA GLN A 632 28.93 -10.91 1.32
C GLN A 632 29.45 -12.30 1.06
N ARG A 633 30.38 -12.80 1.89
CA ARG A 633 30.89 -14.18 1.79
C ARG A 633 29.78 -15.21 2.02
N VAL A 634 28.82 -14.96 2.89
CA VAL A 634 27.63 -15.81 3.05
C VAL A 634 26.77 -15.80 1.78
N CYS A 635 26.55 -14.63 1.15
CA CYS A 635 25.83 -14.54 -0.12
C CYS A 635 26.56 -15.24 -1.27
N ILE A 636 27.90 -15.19 -1.30
CA ILE A 636 28.73 -15.94 -2.27
C ILE A 636 28.61 -17.44 -2.01
N ALA A 637 28.66 -17.91 -0.73
CA ALA A 637 28.47 -19.30 -0.38
C ALA A 637 27.08 -19.82 -0.82
N ARG A 638 26.02 -19.03 -0.64
CA ARG A 638 24.66 -19.30 -1.17
C ARG A 638 24.67 -19.53 -2.67
N ALA A 639 25.35 -18.66 -3.43
CA ALA A 639 25.46 -18.77 -4.88
C ALA A 639 26.31 -19.98 -5.32
N ILE A 640 27.36 -20.33 -4.58
CA ILE A 640 28.19 -21.52 -4.83
C ILE A 640 27.39 -22.80 -4.62
N LEU A 641 26.64 -22.89 -3.51
CA LEU A 641 25.82 -24.07 -3.19
C LEU A 641 24.67 -24.26 -4.20
N HIS A 642 24.16 -23.18 -4.74
CA HIS A 642 23.10 -23.20 -5.77
C HIS A 642 23.59 -23.75 -7.12
N ASP A 643 24.87 -23.55 -7.45
CA ASP A 643 25.53 -23.98 -8.69
C ASP A 643 24.80 -23.54 -9.98
N PRO A 644 24.61 -22.24 -10.21
CA PRO A 644 23.84 -21.72 -11.33
C PRO A 644 24.62 -21.81 -12.65
N ALA A 645 23.91 -21.98 -13.78
CA ALA A 645 24.50 -21.91 -15.12
C ALA A 645 24.80 -20.45 -15.54
N ILE A 646 23.94 -19.52 -15.12
CA ILE A 646 24.09 -18.07 -15.38
C ILE A 646 24.24 -17.36 -14.04
N LEU A 647 25.29 -16.56 -13.91
CA LEU A 647 25.64 -15.81 -12.71
C LEU A 647 25.52 -14.31 -12.95
N ILE A 648 24.91 -13.61 -12.04
CA ILE A 648 24.79 -12.16 -12.02
C ILE A 648 25.56 -11.63 -10.82
N LEU A 649 26.49 -10.70 -11.08
CA LEU A 649 27.29 -10.03 -10.08
C LEU A 649 27.05 -8.52 -10.15
N ASP A 650 26.48 -7.95 -9.11
CA ASP A 650 26.31 -6.52 -8.97
C ASP A 650 27.26 -6.02 -7.88
N GLU A 651 28.35 -5.39 -8.27
CA GLU A 651 29.41 -4.75 -7.48
C GLU A 651 29.62 -5.30 -6.04
N ALA A 652 30.32 -6.43 -5.95
CA ALA A 652 30.40 -7.22 -4.72
C ALA A 652 31.35 -6.68 -3.60
N THR A 653 31.86 -5.45 -3.59
CA THR A 653 32.97 -5.09 -2.65
C THR A 653 32.97 -3.62 -2.17
N ALA A 654 31.83 -3.00 -1.91
CA ALA A 654 31.80 -1.63 -1.35
C ALA A 654 32.03 -1.65 0.20
N SER A 655 32.99 -0.81 0.67
CA SER A 655 33.20 -0.50 2.09
C SER A 655 33.73 -1.63 2.98
N VAL A 656 34.66 -2.46 2.51
CA VAL A 656 35.38 -3.48 3.31
C VAL A 656 36.88 -3.18 3.35
N ASP A 657 37.55 -3.69 4.36
CA ASP A 657 39.02 -3.63 4.48
C ASP A 657 39.72 -4.45 3.39
N LEU A 658 40.98 -4.12 3.12
CA LEU A 658 41.75 -4.67 1.98
C LEU A 658 41.89 -6.21 2.05
N GLU A 659 42.08 -6.78 3.25
CA GLU A 659 42.20 -8.22 3.43
C GLU A 659 40.89 -8.95 3.13
N THR A 660 39.80 -8.46 3.67
CA THR A 660 38.44 -8.98 3.41
C THR A 660 38.10 -8.84 1.92
N GLU A 661 38.48 -7.73 1.29
CA GLU A 661 38.31 -7.53 -0.14
C GLU A 661 39.02 -8.60 -0.97
N GLN A 662 40.28 -8.90 -0.65
CA GLN A 662 41.04 -9.95 -1.33
C GLN A 662 40.34 -11.32 -1.19
N GLN A 663 39.88 -11.67 0.02
CA GLN A 663 39.16 -12.93 0.27
C GLN A 663 37.86 -13.00 -0.55
N ILE A 664 37.13 -11.90 -0.70
CA ILE A 664 35.92 -11.81 -1.51
C ILE A 664 36.26 -11.99 -3.00
N GLN A 665 37.31 -11.31 -3.50
CA GLN A 665 37.72 -11.42 -4.89
C GLN A 665 38.16 -12.85 -5.27
N GLU A 666 38.85 -13.53 -4.39
CA GLU A 666 39.21 -14.94 -4.57
C GLU A 666 37.96 -15.84 -4.62
N ALA A 667 37.01 -15.61 -3.73
CA ALA A 667 35.77 -16.38 -3.70
C ALA A 667 34.93 -16.12 -4.98
N VAL A 668 34.85 -14.88 -5.44
CA VAL A 668 34.20 -14.52 -6.70
C VAL A 668 34.89 -15.15 -7.90
N ALA A 669 36.21 -15.16 -7.94
CA ALA A 669 36.98 -15.79 -9.03
C ALA A 669 36.70 -17.30 -9.13
N ARG A 670 36.55 -17.99 -7.96
CA ARG A 670 36.15 -19.41 -7.93
C ARG A 670 34.69 -19.60 -8.37
N LEU A 671 33.80 -18.68 -7.99
CA LEU A 671 32.38 -18.71 -8.34
C LEU A 671 32.14 -18.51 -9.84
N ILE A 672 32.91 -17.65 -10.51
CA ILE A 672 32.78 -17.34 -11.94
C ILE A 672 33.19 -18.53 -12.83
N LYS A 673 34.13 -19.36 -12.38
CA LYS A 673 34.75 -20.39 -13.19
C LYS A 673 33.74 -21.39 -13.76
N GLY A 674 33.67 -21.45 -15.10
CA GLY A 674 32.81 -22.37 -15.84
C GLY A 674 31.36 -21.89 -16.00
N ARG A 675 31.00 -20.68 -15.52
CA ARG A 675 29.64 -20.13 -15.56
C ARG A 675 29.57 -18.91 -16.50
N THR A 676 28.44 -18.77 -17.18
CA THR A 676 28.18 -17.53 -17.95
C THR A 676 27.87 -16.40 -16.97
N THR A 677 28.71 -15.36 -16.94
CA THR A 677 28.65 -14.34 -15.91
C THR A 677 28.34 -12.97 -16.47
N PHE A 678 27.37 -12.29 -15.89
CA PHE A 678 27.07 -10.88 -16.14
C PHE A 678 27.50 -10.07 -14.92
N ALA A 679 28.45 -9.15 -15.09
CA ALA A 679 28.95 -8.32 -14.01
C ALA A 679 28.70 -6.84 -14.29
N ILE A 680 28.05 -6.13 -13.34
CA ILE A 680 28.07 -4.67 -13.35
C ILE A 680 29.41 -4.26 -12.77
N ALA A 681 30.23 -3.69 -13.64
CA ALA A 681 31.62 -3.44 -13.30
C ALA A 681 31.83 -1.99 -12.87
N HIS A 682 32.16 -1.83 -11.60
CA HIS A 682 32.61 -0.57 -11.02
C HIS A 682 34.09 -0.62 -10.60
N ARG A 683 34.76 -1.78 -10.73
CA ARG A 683 36.17 -1.97 -10.38
C ARG A 683 37.03 -2.42 -11.56
N LEU A 684 38.26 -1.93 -11.57
CA LEU A 684 39.22 -2.18 -12.62
C LEU A 684 39.57 -3.70 -12.76
N SER A 685 39.64 -4.41 -11.64
CA SER A 685 39.91 -5.85 -11.63
C SER A 685 38.83 -6.67 -12.33
N THR A 686 37.58 -6.31 -12.13
CA THR A 686 36.43 -6.95 -12.79
C THR A 686 36.42 -6.66 -14.30
N LEU A 687 36.79 -5.43 -14.69
CA LEU A 687 36.89 -5.02 -16.10
C LEU A 687 37.96 -5.76 -16.86
N ARG A 688 39.14 -5.96 -16.24
CA ARG A 688 40.28 -6.65 -16.87
C ARG A 688 40.02 -8.13 -17.15
N ASN A 689 39.28 -8.79 -16.26
CA ASN A 689 39.03 -10.23 -16.36
C ASN A 689 37.82 -10.58 -17.23
N ALA A 690 37.06 -9.60 -17.71
CA ALA A 690 35.90 -9.82 -18.56
C ALA A 690 36.33 -10.24 -19.99
N HIS A 691 35.69 -11.28 -20.51
CA HIS A 691 35.91 -11.73 -21.90
C HIS A 691 35.35 -10.70 -22.89
N GLN A 692 34.32 -9.97 -22.51
CA GLN A 692 33.71 -8.92 -23.31
C GLN A 692 33.20 -7.82 -22.35
N LEU A 693 33.41 -6.58 -22.74
CA LEU A 693 32.84 -5.39 -22.10
C LEU A 693 31.79 -4.78 -23.03
N LEU A 694 30.69 -4.36 -22.42
CA LEU A 694 29.61 -3.64 -23.09
C LEU A 694 29.48 -2.26 -22.46
N VAL A 695 29.78 -1.23 -23.22
CA VAL A 695 29.72 0.16 -22.77
C VAL A 695 28.37 0.76 -23.14
N LEU A 696 27.62 1.17 -22.09
CA LEU A 696 26.29 1.75 -22.21
C LEU A 696 26.36 3.26 -22.00
N ASP A 697 25.69 4.00 -22.87
CA ASP A 697 25.46 5.42 -22.72
C ASP A 697 24.05 5.77 -23.21
N GLU A 698 23.27 6.50 -22.40
CA GLU A 698 21.88 6.90 -22.67
C GLU A 698 20.96 5.74 -23.17
N GLY A 699 21.17 4.53 -22.63
CA GLY A 699 20.38 3.35 -22.94
C GLY A 699 20.75 2.64 -24.24
N ARG A 700 21.87 3.00 -24.88
CA ARG A 700 22.39 2.36 -26.08
C ARG A 700 23.75 1.73 -25.82
N VAL A 701 24.07 0.69 -26.58
CA VAL A 701 25.42 0.13 -26.62
C VAL A 701 26.26 0.99 -27.55
N VAL A 702 27.26 1.71 -26.99
CA VAL A 702 28.13 2.59 -27.74
C VAL A 702 29.45 1.96 -28.11
N GLU A 703 29.97 1.04 -27.27
CA GLU A 703 31.23 0.32 -27.54
C GLU A 703 31.09 -1.13 -27.00
N SER A 704 31.74 -2.06 -27.70
CA SER A 704 31.86 -3.46 -27.26
C SER A 704 33.23 -4.01 -27.69
N GLY A 705 33.88 -4.80 -26.83
CA GLY A 705 35.18 -5.41 -27.07
C GLY A 705 35.85 -5.89 -25.79
N THR A 706 37.14 -6.29 -25.87
CA THR A 706 37.93 -6.62 -24.67
C THR A 706 38.41 -5.35 -23.96
N HIS A 707 38.96 -5.48 -22.77
CA HIS A 707 39.55 -4.37 -22.03
C HIS A 707 40.61 -3.65 -22.86
N ASP A 708 41.57 -4.40 -23.47
CA ASP A 708 42.69 -3.85 -24.24
C ASP A 708 42.20 -3.18 -25.52
N ASP A 709 41.22 -3.77 -26.23
CA ASP A 709 40.65 -3.20 -27.46
C ASP A 709 39.98 -1.86 -27.17
N LEU A 710 39.21 -1.76 -26.08
CA LEU A 710 38.49 -0.55 -25.75
C LEU A 710 39.39 0.58 -25.18
N GLU A 711 40.42 0.19 -24.43
CA GLU A 711 41.45 1.17 -23.99
C GLU A 711 42.20 1.77 -25.17
N ALA A 712 42.57 0.93 -26.14
CA ALA A 712 43.27 1.39 -27.36
C ALA A 712 42.43 2.33 -28.24
N LYS A 713 41.08 2.14 -28.26
CA LYS A 713 40.15 2.98 -29.04
C LYS A 713 40.02 4.40 -28.51
N LYS A 714 40.46 4.70 -27.27
CA LYS A 714 40.35 6.00 -26.60
C LYS A 714 38.95 6.63 -26.63
N GLY A 715 37.93 5.80 -26.59
CA GLY A 715 36.52 6.19 -26.64
C GLY A 715 35.91 6.52 -25.28
N VAL A 716 34.63 6.22 -25.13
CA VAL A 716 33.87 6.43 -23.86
C VAL A 716 34.45 5.58 -22.73
N TYR A 717 34.82 4.32 -23.03
CA TYR A 717 35.44 3.43 -22.06
C TYR A 717 36.75 3.97 -21.50
N ALA A 718 37.67 4.43 -22.37
CA ALA A 718 38.95 4.96 -21.93
C ALA A 718 38.79 6.17 -21.00
N LYS A 719 37.83 7.06 -21.30
CA LYS A 719 37.51 8.22 -20.44
C LYS A 719 37.01 7.79 -19.06
N LEU A 720 36.13 6.78 -18.99
CA LEU A 720 35.66 6.23 -17.73
C LEU A 720 36.79 5.57 -16.93
N LEU A 721 37.68 4.87 -17.61
CA LEU A 721 38.86 4.22 -17.04
C LEU A 721 39.82 5.24 -16.40
N ASP A 722 40.09 6.36 -17.11
CA ASP A 722 40.95 7.44 -16.62
C ASP A 722 40.37 8.10 -15.35
N ILE A 723 39.05 8.32 -15.31
CA ILE A 723 38.37 8.84 -14.11
C ILE A 723 38.55 7.86 -12.95
N HIS A 724 38.36 6.55 -13.17
CA HIS A 724 38.56 5.53 -12.16
C HIS A 724 40.00 5.48 -11.64
N ARG A 725 40.99 5.56 -12.53
CA ARG A 725 42.42 5.59 -12.16
C ARG A 725 42.75 6.82 -11.29
N GLN A 726 42.26 7.98 -11.69
CA GLN A 726 42.47 9.24 -10.92
C GLN A 726 41.84 9.17 -9.54
N THR A 727 40.60 8.64 -9.43
CA THR A 727 39.90 8.49 -8.15
C THR A 727 40.61 7.49 -7.22
N SER A 728 41.14 6.38 -7.76
CA SER A 728 41.94 5.41 -7.02
C SER A 728 43.27 5.96 -6.54
N MET A 729 43.93 6.81 -7.32
CA MET A 729 45.16 7.51 -6.87
C MET A 729 44.92 8.53 -5.78
N ILE A 730 43.81 9.28 -5.83
CA ILE A 730 43.43 10.25 -4.79
C ILE A 730 43.11 9.53 -3.49
N GLY A 731 42.45 8.36 -3.54
CA GLY A 731 42.17 7.52 -2.38
C GLY A 731 43.45 6.95 -1.74
N ALA A 732 44.45 6.63 -2.53
CA ALA A 732 45.74 6.13 -2.03
C ALA A 732 46.66 7.22 -1.46
N ILE A 733 46.45 8.51 -1.77
CA ILE A 733 47.20 9.65 -1.23
C ILE A 733 46.59 10.13 0.12
N ASN A 734 45.30 9.91 0.34
CA ASN A 734 44.57 10.37 1.54
C ASN A 734 44.34 9.27 2.61
N GLY A 735 44.79 8.05 2.40
CA GLY A 735 44.83 6.92 3.35
C GLY A 735 46.26 6.60 3.72
#